data_4b2dedd1d1f9377de2c4cbe3f559b732
#
_entry.id   4b2dedd1d1f9377de2c4cbe3f559b732
#
_cell.length_a   1.000
_cell.length_b   1.000
_cell.length_c   1.000
_cell.angle_alpha   90.00
_cell.angle_beta   90.00
_cell.angle_gamma   90.00
#
_symmetry.space_group_name_H-M   'P 1'
#
loop_
_entity.id
_entity.type
_entity.pdbx_description
1 polymer ?
#
loop_
_entity_poly.entity_id
_entity_poly.type
_entity_poly.pdbx_seq_one_letter_code
_entity_poly.pdbx_strand_id
1 'polypeptide(L)'
;MADIPFLVKDLALILMVAGIVTIIFKKLKQPLVLGYIVAGFLVSPHMPYTMSVIDETDIKTWADIGVIFTLFSLGLDFSFKKIVKMGASPIIATIVIVFSMMMLGISIGHGFGWSKMDCIFLGGMLAMSSTTIIYKAFDDMGLRQQKFAGMVMSVLILEDILAIVMMVMLSAIAGGNNPDGEQMIGSVIKITFFLILWFIVGIFAIPLFLRSVRKLINNETLLIVALGLCCGMAVLSTKVGFSSAFGAFVMGSILAETIEAEKIIKLVEPVKNLFGAIFFVSVGMLVDPKILIEYAIPILALVGSILIGQAIFGTFGFMLGGESLKSAMRCGFSMAQIGEFSFIIASLGLSLGVISNYLYPVVVAVSVITTFLTPYMIRLATPTYQVMEKHLPKRLINILNHFAMSHPSTTQQSKWKSLLRQMLINTVAYSILTAAVIALMFTFVLPFTRSLFPGWKLHWYANAITGILTLVLIAPFLRAIIMKKNHSNEWKRLWVESSINRIPLLFTIVVRFVIALAFIFYICNYLTRFTDALMIIIGIAVVSLMIASRWTKKRSIKMERLFIHNLRSRDIMAQVNGEKKPLYEGHLLDRDIHISDFDVPEDSSWGGKTLKELHLRERFGVDMSSIMRGSQRLNIPNGDTVIFPGDKLQVIGNDDQLQKFATALSTDLIPEDLEIEKREMKLRQLIISGKSEFCGKSLLESGIRDKYNCMVVGLEEGQENLTKIAPTRTFKKGDILWIVGEESDLQKIMERA
;
A
#
# COMPACT_ATOMS: atom_id res chain seq x y z
N MET A 1 23.30 -10.33 -40.85
CA MET A 1 22.15 -9.85 -40.05
C MET A 1 22.63 -9.83 -38.60
N ALA A 2 22.51 -8.73 -37.89
CA ALA A 2 22.85 -8.72 -36.48
C ALA A 2 21.84 -9.65 -35.74
N ASP A 3 22.35 -10.70 -35.09
CA ASP A 3 21.49 -11.57 -34.30
C ASP A 3 20.90 -10.79 -33.13
N ILE A 4 19.57 -10.83 -33.03
CA ILE A 4 18.83 -10.22 -31.89
C ILE A 4 19.28 -10.95 -30.62
N PRO A 5 19.64 -10.22 -29.53
CA PRO A 5 20.00 -10.85 -28.26
C PRO A 5 18.93 -11.84 -27.78
N PHE A 6 19.37 -12.97 -27.20
CA PHE A 6 18.43 -13.98 -26.67
C PHE A 6 17.42 -13.40 -25.72
N LEU A 7 17.83 -12.50 -24.86
CA LEU A 7 16.97 -11.76 -23.94
C LEU A 7 15.73 -11.12 -24.63
N VAL A 8 15.93 -10.50 -25.80
CA VAL A 8 14.82 -9.85 -26.54
C VAL A 8 13.88 -10.89 -27.15
N LYS A 9 14.43 -12.03 -27.62
CA LYS A 9 13.62 -13.14 -28.16
C LYS A 9 12.75 -13.75 -27.06
N ASP A 10 13.34 -14.01 -25.89
CA ASP A 10 12.66 -14.61 -24.75
C ASP A 10 11.60 -13.65 -24.18
N LEU A 11 11.92 -12.36 -24.08
CA LEU A 11 10.98 -11.35 -23.63
C LEU A 11 9.77 -11.22 -24.60
N ALA A 12 10.04 -11.26 -25.90
CA ALA A 12 8.98 -11.21 -26.92
C ALA A 12 8.05 -12.43 -26.81
N LEU A 13 8.62 -13.65 -26.64
CA LEU A 13 7.84 -14.87 -26.44
C LEU A 13 6.97 -14.77 -25.18
N ILE A 14 7.56 -14.40 -24.06
CA ILE A 14 6.87 -14.26 -22.77
C ILE A 14 5.71 -13.27 -22.88
N LEU A 15 5.97 -12.08 -23.42
CA LEU A 15 4.94 -11.02 -23.48
C LEU A 15 3.81 -11.39 -24.47
N MET A 16 4.12 -12.04 -25.60
CA MET A 16 3.10 -12.49 -26.54
C MET A 16 2.20 -13.57 -25.92
N VAL A 17 2.80 -14.61 -25.33
CA VAL A 17 2.02 -15.70 -24.73
C VAL A 17 1.24 -15.21 -23.51
N ALA A 18 1.85 -14.40 -22.65
CA ALA A 18 1.18 -13.79 -21.53
C ALA A 18 -0.01 -12.93 -21.98
N GLY A 19 0.15 -12.11 -23.03
CA GLY A 19 -0.92 -11.30 -23.59
C GLY A 19 -2.10 -12.13 -24.06
N ILE A 20 -1.85 -13.19 -24.86
CA ILE A 20 -2.90 -14.08 -25.38
C ILE A 20 -3.63 -14.79 -24.24
N VAL A 21 -2.88 -15.41 -23.31
CA VAL A 21 -3.46 -16.19 -22.21
C VAL A 21 -4.25 -15.29 -21.27
N THR A 22 -3.77 -14.09 -20.96
CA THR A 22 -4.49 -13.16 -20.07
C THR A 22 -5.80 -12.64 -20.70
N ILE A 23 -5.85 -12.44 -22.02
CA ILE A 23 -7.10 -12.11 -22.74
C ILE A 23 -8.12 -13.24 -22.56
N ILE A 24 -7.68 -14.52 -22.69
CA ILE A 24 -8.55 -15.69 -22.49
C ILE A 24 -9.06 -15.72 -21.04
N PHE A 25 -8.17 -15.53 -20.05
CA PHE A 25 -8.53 -15.54 -18.63
C PHE A 25 -9.48 -14.39 -18.27
N LYS A 26 -9.29 -13.20 -18.86
CA LYS A 26 -10.22 -12.07 -18.70
C LYS A 26 -11.62 -12.42 -19.24
N LYS A 27 -11.68 -13.07 -20.42
CA LYS A 27 -12.97 -13.55 -20.99
C LYS A 27 -13.64 -14.60 -20.10
N LEU A 28 -12.85 -15.45 -19.44
CA LEU A 28 -13.33 -16.46 -18.49
C LEU A 28 -13.64 -15.86 -17.09
N LYS A 29 -13.50 -14.55 -16.90
CA LYS A 29 -13.65 -13.84 -15.61
C LYS A 29 -12.76 -14.43 -14.51
N GLN A 30 -11.56 -14.88 -14.86
CA GLN A 30 -10.56 -15.41 -13.93
C GLN A 30 -9.48 -14.36 -13.63
N PRO A 31 -8.82 -14.42 -12.44
CA PRO A 31 -7.73 -13.51 -12.08
C PRO A 31 -6.60 -13.54 -13.11
N LEU A 32 -6.08 -12.35 -13.50
CA LEU A 32 -5.01 -12.22 -14.50
C LEU A 32 -3.71 -12.91 -14.06
N VAL A 33 -3.45 -12.95 -12.76
CA VAL A 33 -2.28 -13.62 -12.18
C VAL A 33 -2.23 -15.10 -12.56
N LEU A 34 -3.38 -15.79 -12.53
CA LEU A 34 -3.45 -17.17 -13.00
C LEU A 34 -3.10 -17.30 -14.49
N GLY A 35 -3.55 -16.33 -15.29
CA GLY A 35 -3.19 -16.27 -16.71
C GLY A 35 -1.68 -16.13 -16.92
N TYR A 36 -1.01 -15.32 -16.14
CA TYR A 36 0.46 -15.19 -16.21
C TYR A 36 1.19 -16.47 -15.82
N ILE A 37 0.76 -17.14 -14.74
CA ILE A 37 1.36 -18.41 -14.30
C ILE A 37 1.16 -19.49 -15.36
N VAL A 38 -0.04 -19.61 -15.93
CA VAL A 38 -0.33 -20.57 -17.02
C VAL A 38 0.48 -20.23 -18.28
N ALA A 39 0.62 -18.94 -18.62
CA ALA A 39 1.48 -18.53 -19.73
C ALA A 39 2.94 -18.96 -19.51
N GLY A 40 3.45 -18.79 -18.29
CA GLY A 40 4.78 -19.25 -17.90
C GLY A 40 4.95 -20.76 -18.03
N PHE A 41 3.97 -21.51 -17.54
CA PHE A 41 3.97 -22.97 -17.69
C PHE A 41 4.04 -23.39 -19.16
N LEU A 42 3.32 -22.69 -20.04
CA LEU A 42 3.33 -22.99 -21.49
C LEU A 42 4.65 -22.65 -22.19
N VAL A 43 5.40 -21.64 -21.74
CA VAL A 43 6.72 -21.27 -22.31
C VAL A 43 7.89 -21.88 -21.53
N SER A 44 7.60 -22.76 -20.56
CA SER A 44 8.61 -23.42 -19.73
C SER A 44 9.49 -24.34 -20.54
N PRO A 45 10.80 -24.39 -20.27
CA PRO A 45 11.70 -25.40 -20.83
C PRO A 45 11.32 -26.84 -20.50
N HIS A 46 10.51 -27.04 -19.45
CA HIS A 46 10.03 -28.37 -19.03
C HIS A 46 8.86 -28.87 -19.88
N MET A 47 8.33 -28.04 -20.82
CA MET A 47 7.23 -28.41 -21.72
C MET A 47 7.78 -28.84 -23.09
N PRO A 48 7.66 -30.11 -23.48
CA PRO A 48 8.30 -30.66 -24.68
C PRO A 48 7.63 -30.24 -26.00
N TYR A 49 6.45 -29.61 -25.99
CA TYR A 49 5.62 -29.37 -27.19
C TYR A 49 5.43 -27.89 -27.54
N THR A 50 5.99 -26.95 -26.75
CA THR A 50 5.82 -25.52 -26.94
C THR A 50 7.15 -24.83 -27.17
N MET A 51 7.12 -23.61 -27.76
CA MET A 51 8.31 -22.76 -27.81
C MET A 51 8.72 -22.40 -26.40
N SER A 52 9.97 -22.69 -26.03
CA SER A 52 10.51 -22.45 -24.70
C SER A 52 11.51 -21.29 -24.69
N VAL A 53 11.66 -20.68 -23.53
CA VAL A 53 12.67 -19.67 -23.23
C VAL A 53 14.06 -20.31 -23.35
N ILE A 54 15.03 -19.55 -23.87
CA ILE A 54 16.40 -20.02 -24.15
C ILE A 54 17.29 -19.82 -22.92
N ASP A 55 17.19 -18.67 -22.24
CA ASP A 55 18.00 -18.32 -21.07
C ASP A 55 17.13 -18.01 -19.83
N GLU A 56 17.06 -18.98 -18.92
CA GLU A 56 16.32 -18.85 -17.67
C GLU A 56 16.95 -17.82 -16.72
N THR A 57 18.26 -17.59 -16.78
CA THR A 57 18.98 -16.70 -15.86
C THR A 57 18.59 -15.25 -16.07
N ASP A 58 18.47 -14.85 -17.34
CA ASP A 58 18.02 -13.51 -17.71
C ASP A 58 16.59 -13.27 -17.24
N ILE A 59 15.71 -14.25 -17.44
CA ILE A 59 14.31 -14.14 -17.02
C ILE A 59 14.18 -14.08 -15.49
N LYS A 60 14.99 -14.85 -14.77
CA LYS A 60 15.06 -14.78 -13.31
C LYS A 60 15.46 -13.39 -12.82
N THR A 61 16.43 -12.76 -13.47
CA THR A 61 16.87 -11.39 -13.14
C THR A 61 15.73 -10.39 -13.33
N TRP A 62 14.97 -10.51 -14.44
CA TRP A 62 13.80 -9.66 -14.67
C TRP A 62 12.67 -9.93 -13.69
N ALA A 63 12.49 -11.18 -13.28
CA ALA A 63 11.52 -11.57 -12.25
C ALA A 63 11.89 -10.95 -10.89
N ASP A 64 13.16 -10.95 -10.50
CA ASP A 64 13.64 -10.31 -9.26
C ASP A 64 13.38 -8.79 -9.27
N ILE A 65 13.55 -8.14 -10.42
CA ILE A 65 13.17 -6.73 -10.61
C ILE A 65 11.64 -6.58 -10.45
N GLY A 66 10.86 -7.54 -10.97
CA GLY A 66 9.40 -7.59 -10.79
C GLY A 66 8.99 -7.65 -9.32
N VAL A 67 9.65 -8.48 -8.53
CA VAL A 67 9.44 -8.55 -7.07
C VAL A 67 9.74 -7.21 -6.41
N ILE A 68 10.86 -6.56 -6.75
CA ILE A 68 11.26 -5.26 -6.21
C ILE A 68 10.17 -4.21 -6.48
N PHE A 69 9.68 -4.08 -7.72
CA PHE A 69 8.67 -3.09 -8.07
C PHE A 69 7.29 -3.42 -7.51
N THR A 70 6.94 -4.70 -7.41
CA THR A 70 5.69 -5.13 -6.76
C THR A 70 5.69 -4.76 -5.29
N LEU A 71 6.75 -5.07 -4.55
CA LEU A 71 6.87 -4.72 -3.13
C LEU A 71 7.03 -3.22 -2.89
N PHE A 72 7.68 -2.50 -3.80
CA PHE A 72 7.70 -1.05 -3.78
C PHE A 72 6.29 -0.45 -3.90
N SER A 73 5.50 -0.93 -4.85
CA SER A 73 4.11 -0.49 -5.02
C SER A 73 3.24 -0.83 -3.80
N LEU A 74 3.41 -2.04 -3.25
CA LEU A 74 2.75 -2.42 -2.00
C LEU A 74 3.12 -1.46 -0.86
N GLY A 75 4.40 -1.09 -0.77
CA GLY A 75 4.88 -0.09 0.17
C GLY A 75 4.21 1.28 -0.03
N LEU A 76 3.98 1.71 -1.28
CA LEU A 76 3.27 2.96 -1.60
C LEU A 76 1.80 2.94 -1.15
N ASP A 77 1.15 1.79 -1.19
CA ASP A 77 -0.23 1.62 -0.70
C ASP A 77 -0.30 1.54 0.82
N PHE A 78 0.85 1.29 1.46
CA PHE A 78 0.99 1.11 2.89
C PHE A 78 1.02 2.44 3.65
N SER A 79 0.18 2.58 4.67
CA SER A 79 0.24 3.72 5.59
C SER A 79 0.22 3.26 7.04
N PHE A 80 1.25 3.64 7.78
CA PHE A 80 1.34 3.38 9.22
C PHE A 80 0.13 3.88 10.02
N LYS A 81 -0.48 4.96 9.56
CA LYS A 81 -1.65 5.54 10.21
C LYS A 81 -2.89 4.68 10.05
N LYS A 82 -3.04 4.00 8.91
CA LYS A 82 -4.15 3.05 8.70
C LYS A 82 -4.08 1.94 9.75
N ILE A 83 -2.89 1.37 10.01
CA ILE A 83 -2.69 0.29 10.99
C ILE A 83 -3.07 0.74 12.40
N VAL A 84 -2.59 1.91 12.83
CA VAL A 84 -2.89 2.43 14.18
C VAL A 84 -4.38 2.70 14.36
N LYS A 85 -5.11 3.00 13.28
CA LYS A 85 -6.57 3.25 13.29
C LYS A 85 -7.40 1.97 13.16
N MET A 86 -6.86 0.86 12.66
CA MET A 86 -7.59 -0.41 12.47
C MET A 86 -8.10 -1.04 13.78
N GLY A 87 -7.55 -0.64 14.92
CA GLY A 87 -7.92 -1.20 16.22
C GLY A 87 -7.22 -2.52 16.53
N ALA A 88 -7.64 -3.17 17.62
CA ALA A 88 -7.00 -4.42 18.09
C ALA A 88 -7.53 -5.66 17.35
N SER A 89 -8.76 -5.62 16.84
CA SER A 89 -9.44 -6.78 16.25
C SER A 89 -8.67 -7.39 15.07
N PRO A 90 -8.29 -6.66 14.01
CA PRO A 90 -7.52 -7.22 12.90
C PRO A 90 -6.14 -7.72 13.34
N ILE A 91 -5.49 -7.06 14.31
CA ILE A 91 -4.16 -7.45 14.80
C ILE A 91 -4.23 -8.81 15.49
N ILE A 92 -5.21 -9.03 16.35
CA ILE A 92 -5.41 -10.31 17.05
C ILE A 92 -5.72 -11.41 16.03
N ALA A 93 -6.64 -11.14 15.09
CA ALA A 93 -7.00 -12.07 14.03
C ALA A 93 -5.77 -12.48 13.21
N THR A 94 -4.97 -11.52 12.73
CA THR A 94 -3.78 -11.79 11.94
C THR A 94 -2.76 -12.66 12.69
N ILE A 95 -2.45 -12.35 13.95
CA ILE A 95 -1.50 -13.11 14.75
C ILE A 95 -1.97 -14.57 14.89
N VAL A 96 -3.25 -14.76 15.20
CA VAL A 96 -3.83 -16.10 15.39
C VAL A 96 -3.81 -16.90 14.08
N ILE A 97 -4.20 -16.27 12.96
CA ILE A 97 -4.24 -16.90 11.64
C ILE A 97 -2.84 -17.32 11.21
N VAL A 98 -1.90 -16.35 11.19
CA VAL A 98 -0.53 -16.59 10.73
C VAL A 98 0.16 -17.68 11.57
N PHE A 99 0.05 -17.59 12.89
CA PHE A 99 0.63 -18.60 13.78
C PHE A 99 0.01 -19.98 13.57
N SER A 100 -1.32 -20.08 13.49
CA SER A 100 -2.02 -21.35 13.32
C SER A 100 -1.74 -22.00 11.96
N MET A 101 -1.74 -21.20 10.89
CA MET A 101 -1.45 -21.69 9.55
C MET A 101 0.02 -22.09 9.39
N MET A 102 0.95 -21.34 10.03
CA MET A 102 2.35 -21.71 10.08
C MET A 102 2.56 -23.05 10.77
N MET A 103 1.92 -23.26 11.92
CA MET A 103 1.98 -24.55 12.65
C MET A 103 1.36 -25.68 11.82
N LEU A 104 0.25 -25.42 11.14
CA LEU A 104 -0.38 -26.39 10.25
C LEU A 104 0.57 -26.81 9.12
N GLY A 105 1.23 -25.86 8.46
CA GLY A 105 2.18 -26.13 7.38
C GLY A 105 3.39 -26.93 7.85
N ILE A 106 3.97 -26.56 9.00
CA ILE A 106 5.07 -27.30 9.62
C ILE A 106 4.65 -28.74 9.93
N SER A 107 3.45 -28.94 10.49
CA SER A 107 2.93 -30.26 10.87
C SER A 107 2.70 -31.13 9.64
N ILE A 108 2.18 -30.59 8.56
CA ILE A 108 1.95 -31.34 7.32
C ILE A 108 3.27 -31.74 6.67
N GLY A 109 4.22 -30.78 6.54
CA GLY A 109 5.54 -31.06 6.00
C GLY A 109 6.28 -32.15 6.79
N HIS A 110 6.18 -32.08 8.12
CA HIS A 110 6.72 -33.14 9.00
C HIS A 110 6.03 -34.48 8.79
N GLY A 111 4.70 -34.50 8.59
CA GLY A 111 3.92 -35.68 8.27
C GLY A 111 4.33 -36.35 6.95
N PHE A 112 4.80 -35.60 5.98
CA PHE A 112 5.37 -36.11 4.73
C PHE A 112 6.86 -36.47 4.83
N GLY A 113 7.51 -36.26 5.98
CA GLY A 113 8.93 -36.55 6.19
C GLY A 113 9.87 -35.54 5.51
N TRP A 114 9.39 -34.34 5.24
CA TRP A 114 10.19 -33.27 4.61
C TRP A 114 11.24 -32.72 5.56
N SER A 115 12.30 -32.10 5.01
CA SER A 115 13.37 -31.54 5.82
C SER A 115 12.84 -30.45 6.78
N LYS A 116 13.57 -30.21 7.87
CA LYS A 116 13.18 -29.18 8.86
C LYS A 116 13.03 -27.79 8.21
N MET A 117 13.91 -27.45 7.26
CA MET A 117 13.84 -26.17 6.55
C MET A 117 12.67 -26.12 5.58
N ASP A 118 12.42 -27.22 4.85
CA ASP A 118 11.23 -27.30 3.99
C ASP A 118 9.95 -27.09 4.79
N CYS A 119 9.84 -27.72 5.98
CA CYS A 119 8.68 -27.56 6.86
C CYS A 119 8.49 -26.12 7.35
N ILE A 120 9.57 -25.45 7.78
CA ILE A 120 9.51 -24.07 8.29
C ILE A 120 9.12 -23.10 7.15
N PHE A 121 9.76 -23.24 6.00
CA PHE A 121 9.42 -22.43 4.83
C PHE A 121 7.99 -22.69 4.33
N LEU A 122 7.56 -23.95 4.28
CA LEU A 122 6.19 -24.32 3.96
C LEU A 122 5.20 -23.64 4.90
N GLY A 123 5.45 -23.70 6.21
CA GLY A 123 4.62 -23.03 7.20
C GLY A 123 4.48 -21.53 6.92
N GLY A 124 5.59 -20.85 6.60
CA GLY A 124 5.61 -19.46 6.20
C GLY A 124 4.81 -19.19 4.92
N MET A 125 4.93 -20.06 3.93
CA MET A 125 4.20 -19.94 2.66
C MET A 125 2.69 -20.12 2.83
N LEU A 126 2.25 -21.08 3.62
CA LEU A 126 0.83 -21.36 3.86
C LEU A 126 0.13 -20.30 4.72
N ALA A 127 0.89 -19.52 5.47
CA ALA A 127 0.36 -18.48 6.33
C ALA A 127 0.00 -17.18 5.60
N MET A 128 0.31 -17.06 4.29
CA MET A 128 0.16 -15.83 3.50
C MET A 128 -0.97 -15.94 2.50
N SER A 129 -1.98 -15.09 2.65
CA SER A 129 -3.10 -14.97 1.70
C SER A 129 -2.82 -13.87 0.67
N SER A 130 -3.49 -13.90 -0.51
CA SER A 130 -3.32 -12.87 -1.53
C SER A 130 -4.31 -11.74 -1.38
N THR A 131 -3.82 -10.54 -1.15
CA THR A 131 -4.60 -9.30 -1.11
C THR A 131 -5.26 -9.03 -2.46
N THR A 132 -4.53 -9.18 -3.55
CA THR A 132 -4.96 -8.88 -4.92
C THR A 132 -6.12 -9.77 -5.37
N ILE A 133 -6.02 -11.08 -5.12
CA ILE A 133 -7.04 -12.07 -5.54
C ILE A 133 -8.33 -11.87 -4.76
N ILE A 134 -8.25 -11.72 -3.44
CA ILE A 134 -9.42 -11.52 -2.59
C ILE A 134 -10.12 -10.19 -2.93
N TYR A 135 -9.34 -9.12 -3.11
CA TYR A 135 -9.89 -7.83 -3.51
C TYR A 135 -10.68 -7.95 -4.82
N LYS A 136 -10.08 -8.61 -5.83
CA LYS A 136 -10.73 -8.84 -7.12
C LYS A 136 -11.98 -9.69 -6.98
N ALA A 137 -11.94 -10.77 -6.19
CA ALA A 137 -13.11 -11.61 -5.95
C ALA A 137 -14.25 -10.83 -5.27
N PHE A 138 -13.94 -9.97 -4.28
CA PHE A 138 -14.94 -9.12 -3.64
C PHE A 138 -15.53 -8.09 -4.61
N ASP A 139 -14.71 -7.51 -5.47
CA ASP A 139 -15.15 -6.55 -6.50
C ASP A 139 -16.09 -7.21 -7.50
N ASP A 140 -15.70 -8.35 -8.08
CA ASP A 140 -16.49 -9.13 -9.04
C ASP A 140 -17.81 -9.67 -8.44
N MET A 141 -17.85 -9.89 -7.13
CA MET A 141 -19.05 -10.36 -6.41
C MET A 141 -19.88 -9.22 -5.78
N GLY A 142 -19.48 -7.96 -5.94
CA GLY A 142 -20.15 -6.80 -5.33
C GLY A 142 -20.09 -6.76 -3.80
N LEU A 143 -19.13 -7.46 -3.18
CA LEU A 143 -19.02 -7.58 -1.72
C LEU A 143 -18.07 -6.54 -1.09
N ARG A 144 -17.38 -5.74 -1.91
CA ARG A 144 -16.32 -4.82 -1.49
C ARG A 144 -16.75 -3.82 -0.42
N GLN A 145 -18.02 -3.40 -0.43
CA GLN A 145 -18.54 -2.40 0.50
C GLN A 145 -19.05 -3.00 1.82
N GLN A 146 -19.06 -4.32 1.97
CA GLN A 146 -19.53 -4.95 3.19
C GLN A 146 -18.49 -4.87 4.31
N LYS A 147 -18.95 -4.77 5.56
CA LYS A 147 -18.09 -4.63 6.75
C LYS A 147 -17.04 -5.74 6.84
N PHE A 148 -17.46 -7.00 6.61
CA PHE A 148 -16.52 -8.13 6.68
C PHE A 148 -15.42 -8.05 5.63
N ALA A 149 -15.70 -7.53 4.43
CA ALA A 149 -14.68 -7.32 3.40
C ALA A 149 -13.63 -6.31 3.86
N GLY A 150 -14.05 -5.20 4.50
CA GLY A 150 -13.14 -4.24 5.11
C GLY A 150 -12.26 -4.85 6.21
N MET A 151 -12.81 -5.78 7.01
CA MET A 151 -12.06 -6.51 8.03
C MET A 151 -11.03 -7.46 7.43
N VAL A 152 -11.40 -8.23 6.41
CA VAL A 152 -10.49 -9.11 5.65
C VAL A 152 -9.35 -8.28 5.06
N MET A 153 -9.64 -7.16 4.38
CA MET A 153 -8.62 -6.29 3.82
C MET A 153 -7.66 -5.74 4.88
N SER A 154 -8.15 -5.45 6.09
CA SER A 154 -7.31 -5.02 7.20
C SER A 154 -6.35 -6.11 7.67
N VAL A 155 -6.81 -7.35 7.74
CA VAL A 155 -5.98 -8.52 8.11
C VAL A 155 -4.96 -8.80 7.02
N LEU A 156 -5.35 -8.78 5.74
CA LEU A 156 -4.44 -8.98 4.60
C LEU A 156 -3.29 -7.98 4.59
N ILE A 157 -3.57 -6.70 4.82
CA ILE A 157 -2.53 -5.66 4.94
C ILE A 157 -1.55 -5.99 6.09
N LEU A 158 -2.04 -6.53 7.19
CA LEU A 158 -1.18 -6.95 8.30
C LEU A 158 -0.40 -8.23 8.00
N GLU A 159 -0.99 -9.19 7.26
CA GLU A 159 -0.30 -10.38 6.76
C GLU A 159 0.85 -9.99 5.82
N ASP A 160 0.66 -9.03 4.92
CA ASP A 160 1.71 -8.54 4.02
C ASP A 160 2.92 -8.00 4.80
N ILE A 161 2.68 -7.29 5.91
CA ILE A 161 3.75 -6.81 6.80
C ILE A 161 4.46 -7.97 7.50
N LEU A 162 3.67 -8.90 8.04
CA LEU A 162 4.23 -10.08 8.70
C LEU A 162 5.01 -10.96 7.71
N ALA A 163 4.58 -11.04 6.44
CA ALA A 163 5.32 -11.74 5.38
C ALA A 163 6.73 -11.17 5.20
N ILE A 164 6.86 -9.84 5.20
CA ILE A 164 8.16 -9.19 5.09
C ILE A 164 9.04 -9.46 6.31
N VAL A 165 8.47 -9.35 7.51
CA VAL A 165 9.19 -9.70 8.76
C VAL A 165 9.60 -11.16 8.72
N MET A 166 8.71 -12.05 8.28
CA MET A 166 8.97 -13.47 8.18
C MET A 166 10.05 -13.82 7.15
N MET A 167 10.08 -13.16 5.97
CA MET A 167 11.17 -13.33 5.00
C MET A 167 12.53 -12.99 5.61
N VAL A 168 12.61 -11.94 6.40
CA VAL A 168 13.88 -11.56 7.07
C VAL A 168 14.22 -12.56 8.17
N MET A 169 13.25 -13.04 8.92
CA MET A 169 13.48 -14.09 9.94
C MET A 169 13.93 -15.40 9.29
N LEU A 170 13.27 -15.84 8.21
CA LEU A 170 13.65 -17.05 7.47
C LEU A 170 15.05 -16.93 6.88
N SER A 171 15.44 -15.75 6.34
CA SER A 171 16.80 -15.52 5.88
C SER A 171 17.84 -15.63 7.02
N ALA A 172 17.51 -15.13 8.21
CA ALA A 172 18.38 -15.23 9.37
C ALA A 172 18.53 -16.68 9.87
N ILE A 173 17.43 -17.45 9.88
CA ILE A 173 17.43 -18.87 10.24
C ILE A 173 18.25 -19.69 9.24
N ALA A 174 18.12 -19.39 7.95
CA ALA A 174 18.85 -20.07 6.87
C ALA A 174 20.38 -19.83 6.91
N GLY A 175 20.80 -18.65 7.38
CA GLY A 175 22.23 -18.27 7.48
C GLY A 175 22.97 -18.84 8.69
N GLY A 176 22.31 -19.53 9.63
CA GLY A 176 22.91 -20.03 10.88
C GLY A 176 22.77 -21.55 11.05
N ASN A 177 23.87 -22.24 11.34
CA ASN A 177 23.87 -23.63 11.77
C ASN A 177 23.33 -23.73 13.22
N ASN A 178 22.01 -23.90 13.41
CA ASN A 178 21.26 -23.87 14.67
C ASN A 178 21.22 -22.47 15.33
N PRO A 179 20.21 -21.67 15.04
CA PRO A 179 20.07 -20.36 15.70
C PRO A 179 19.68 -20.57 17.15
N ASP A 180 20.60 -20.24 18.08
CA ASP A 180 20.27 -20.06 19.47
C ASP A 180 19.23 -18.95 19.60
N GLY A 181 18.31 -19.05 20.58
CA GLY A 181 17.25 -18.08 20.79
C GLY A 181 17.77 -16.63 20.92
N GLU A 182 18.99 -16.45 21.40
CA GLU A 182 19.69 -15.18 21.50
C GLU A 182 19.98 -14.57 20.11
N GLN A 183 20.39 -15.36 19.13
CA GLN A 183 20.65 -14.92 17.76
C GLN A 183 19.35 -14.53 17.02
N MET A 184 18.25 -15.26 17.28
CA MET A 184 16.93 -14.90 16.76
C MET A 184 16.43 -13.55 17.29
N ILE A 185 16.55 -13.34 18.61
CA ILE A 185 16.20 -12.08 19.26
C ILE A 185 17.08 -10.94 18.72
N GLY A 186 18.39 -11.18 18.58
CA GLY A 186 19.32 -10.22 17.99
C GLY A 186 18.92 -9.81 16.56
N SER A 187 18.50 -10.77 15.74
CA SER A 187 18.01 -10.51 14.37
C SER A 187 16.74 -9.66 14.35
N VAL A 188 15.75 -9.98 15.20
CA VAL A 188 14.52 -9.19 15.33
C VAL A 188 14.82 -7.76 15.80
N ILE A 189 15.73 -7.59 16.76
CA ILE A 189 16.15 -6.26 17.22
C ILE A 189 16.84 -5.49 16.09
N LYS A 190 17.72 -6.15 15.33
CA LYS A 190 18.41 -5.54 14.17
C LYS A 190 17.41 -5.08 13.11
N ILE A 191 16.45 -5.91 12.75
CA ILE A 191 15.38 -5.57 11.79
C ILE A 191 14.59 -4.36 12.28
N THR A 192 14.11 -4.43 13.52
CA THR A 192 13.32 -3.35 14.11
C THR A 192 14.10 -2.04 14.16
N PHE A 193 15.38 -2.10 14.50
CA PHE A 193 16.28 -0.95 14.53
C PHE A 193 16.41 -0.31 13.14
N PHE A 194 16.76 -1.08 12.09
CA PHE A 194 16.93 -0.54 10.75
C PHE A 194 15.61 -0.06 10.14
N LEU A 195 14.51 -0.77 10.39
CA LEU A 195 13.19 -0.35 9.92
C LEU A 195 12.81 1.02 10.50
N ILE A 196 12.92 1.20 11.80
CA ILE A 196 12.62 2.48 12.46
C ILE A 196 13.59 3.57 12.00
N LEU A 197 14.88 3.24 11.89
CA LEU A 197 15.89 4.17 11.40
C LEU A 197 15.57 4.67 9.99
N TRP A 198 15.32 3.77 9.06
CA TRP A 198 15.01 4.11 7.66
C TRP A 198 13.73 4.92 7.54
N PHE A 199 12.70 4.55 8.32
CA PHE A 199 11.47 5.34 8.38
C PHE A 199 11.72 6.76 8.90
N ILE A 200 12.46 6.92 9.98
CA ILE A 200 12.69 8.24 10.57
C ILE A 200 13.54 9.09 9.62
N VAL A 201 14.65 8.54 9.13
CA VAL A 201 15.52 9.24 8.18
C VAL A 201 14.76 9.56 6.89
N GLY A 202 13.98 8.59 6.37
CA GLY A 202 13.19 8.76 5.15
C GLY A 202 12.12 9.84 5.28
N ILE A 203 11.36 9.87 6.36
CA ILE A 203 10.34 10.91 6.62
C ILE A 203 10.95 12.31 6.72
N PHE A 204 12.22 12.44 7.10
CA PHE A 204 12.91 13.73 7.08
C PHE A 204 13.55 14.05 5.72
N ALA A 205 14.32 13.11 5.17
CA ALA A 205 15.14 13.35 3.98
C ALA A 205 14.32 13.42 2.69
N ILE A 206 13.38 12.48 2.49
CA ILE A 206 12.65 12.37 1.23
C ILE A 206 11.71 13.55 0.97
N PRO A 207 10.85 14.00 1.90
CA PRO A 207 10.02 15.16 1.67
C PRO A 207 10.83 16.45 1.48
N LEU A 208 11.98 16.58 2.19
CA LEU A 208 12.87 17.72 2.01
C LEU A 208 13.48 17.73 0.61
N PHE A 209 13.95 16.59 0.13
CA PHE A 209 14.47 16.41 -1.22
C PHE A 209 13.40 16.72 -2.27
N LEU A 210 12.22 16.09 -2.20
CA LEU A 210 11.14 16.30 -3.16
C LEU A 210 10.67 17.75 -3.19
N ARG A 211 10.59 18.44 -2.05
CA ARG A 211 10.26 19.88 -2.01
C ARG A 211 11.32 20.74 -2.67
N SER A 212 12.60 20.42 -2.50
CA SER A 212 13.70 21.17 -3.10
C SER A 212 13.67 21.13 -4.62
N VAL A 213 13.29 19.97 -5.18
CA VAL A 213 13.29 19.72 -6.63
C VAL A 213 11.90 19.86 -7.28
N ARG A 214 10.86 20.15 -6.52
CA ARG A 214 9.45 20.18 -6.95
C ARG A 214 9.20 21.01 -8.20
N LYS A 215 9.89 22.14 -8.35
CA LYS A 215 9.75 23.05 -9.52
C LYS A 215 10.36 22.48 -10.80
N LEU A 216 11.27 21.51 -10.67
CA LEU A 216 12.02 20.91 -11.77
C LEU A 216 11.45 19.56 -12.19
N ILE A 217 10.58 18.95 -11.35
CA ILE A 217 10.05 17.60 -11.55
C ILE A 217 8.77 17.65 -12.37
N ASN A 218 8.80 16.99 -13.55
CA ASN A 218 7.64 16.57 -14.32
C ASN A 218 7.24 15.12 -13.99
N ASN A 219 6.26 14.55 -14.69
CA ASN A 219 5.80 13.16 -14.44
C ASN A 219 6.91 12.12 -14.71
N GLU A 220 7.64 12.28 -15.80
CA GLU A 220 8.73 11.42 -16.20
C GLU A 220 9.88 11.44 -15.16
N THR A 221 10.33 12.63 -14.80
CA THR A 221 11.38 12.81 -13.80
C THR A 221 10.95 12.27 -12.44
N LEU A 222 9.68 12.44 -12.04
CA LEU A 222 9.16 11.91 -10.78
C LEU A 222 9.19 10.39 -10.76
N LEU A 223 8.83 9.74 -11.87
CA LEU A 223 8.90 8.29 -12.00
C LEU A 223 10.35 7.79 -11.87
N ILE A 224 11.28 8.41 -12.61
CA ILE A 224 12.70 8.05 -12.56
C ILE A 224 13.27 8.21 -11.16
N VAL A 225 12.95 9.32 -10.47
CA VAL A 225 13.38 9.57 -9.09
C VAL A 225 12.80 8.53 -8.14
N ALA A 226 11.50 8.21 -8.26
CA ALA A 226 10.85 7.21 -7.39
C ALA A 226 11.46 5.82 -7.57
N LEU A 227 11.68 5.39 -8.81
CA LEU A 227 12.32 4.10 -9.11
C LEU A 227 13.81 4.09 -8.72
N GLY A 228 14.51 5.21 -8.90
CA GLY A 228 15.90 5.37 -8.45
C GLY A 228 16.04 5.25 -6.93
N LEU A 229 15.14 5.87 -6.17
CA LEU A 229 15.07 5.75 -4.72
C LEU A 229 14.72 4.31 -4.29
N CYS A 230 13.78 3.67 -4.99
CA CYS A 230 13.43 2.26 -4.77
C CYS A 230 14.65 1.34 -4.93
N CYS A 231 15.32 1.39 -6.09
CA CYS A 231 16.50 0.58 -6.38
C CYS A 231 17.66 0.91 -5.43
N GLY A 232 17.89 2.19 -5.13
CA GLY A 232 18.89 2.63 -4.17
C GLY A 232 18.69 2.04 -2.80
N MET A 233 17.44 2.01 -2.31
CA MET A 233 17.11 1.41 -1.03
C MET A 233 17.18 -0.12 -1.04
N ALA A 234 16.84 -0.77 -2.16
CA ALA A 234 17.01 -2.20 -2.36
C ALA A 234 18.49 -2.59 -2.22
N VAL A 235 19.39 -1.85 -2.89
CA VAL A 235 20.85 -2.04 -2.78
C VAL A 235 21.37 -1.75 -1.38
N LEU A 236 20.87 -0.71 -0.71
CA LEU A 236 21.24 -0.41 0.66
C LEU A 236 20.82 -1.53 1.62
N SER A 237 19.63 -2.06 1.42
CA SER A 237 19.09 -3.17 2.21
C SER A 237 19.95 -4.42 2.12
N THR A 238 20.38 -4.80 0.91
CA THR A 238 21.25 -5.98 0.70
C THR A 238 22.63 -5.81 1.33
N LYS A 239 23.21 -4.60 1.30
CA LYS A 239 24.50 -4.32 1.98
C LYS A 239 24.42 -4.47 3.50
N VAL A 240 23.24 -4.26 4.09
CA VAL A 240 22.99 -4.43 5.54
C VAL A 240 22.67 -5.88 5.91
N GLY A 241 22.48 -6.75 4.90
CA GLY A 241 22.14 -8.17 5.06
C GLY A 241 20.65 -8.46 5.09
N PHE A 242 19.83 -7.58 4.51
CA PHE A 242 18.40 -7.83 4.28
C PHE A 242 18.14 -8.09 2.79
N SER A 243 16.91 -8.53 2.46
CA SER A 243 16.53 -8.72 1.05
C SER A 243 16.34 -7.38 0.32
N SER A 244 16.60 -7.37 -1.01
CA SER A 244 16.30 -6.23 -1.88
C SER A 244 14.83 -5.84 -1.86
N ALA A 245 13.97 -6.85 -1.79
CA ALA A 245 12.52 -6.75 -1.68
C ALA A 245 12.08 -5.95 -0.44
N PHE A 246 12.69 -6.22 0.73
CA PHE A 246 12.45 -5.46 1.96
C PHE A 246 12.81 -3.99 1.82
N GLY A 247 13.98 -3.69 1.21
CA GLY A 247 14.39 -2.32 0.95
C GLY A 247 13.39 -1.56 0.07
N ALA A 248 12.93 -2.19 -1.00
CA ALA A 248 11.95 -1.63 -1.92
C ALA A 248 10.62 -1.30 -1.20
N PHE A 249 10.10 -2.23 -0.38
CA PHE A 249 8.90 -2.01 0.42
C PHE A 249 9.05 -0.82 1.39
N VAL A 250 10.17 -0.75 2.10
CA VAL A 250 10.43 0.35 3.04
C VAL A 250 10.46 1.69 2.32
N MET A 251 11.11 1.78 1.16
CA MET A 251 11.12 3.02 0.37
C MET A 251 9.72 3.39 -0.12
N GLY A 252 8.95 2.44 -0.61
CA GLY A 252 7.55 2.65 -0.98
C GLY A 252 6.73 3.21 0.19
N SER A 253 6.86 2.63 1.37
CA SER A 253 6.17 3.07 2.58
C SER A 253 6.58 4.47 3.05
N ILE A 254 7.84 4.86 2.84
CA ILE A 254 8.30 6.23 3.11
C ILE A 254 7.68 7.23 2.12
N LEU A 255 7.68 6.89 0.83
CA LEU A 255 7.07 7.71 -0.22
C LEU A 255 5.55 7.81 -0.07
N ALA A 256 4.88 6.80 0.47
CA ALA A 256 3.45 6.78 0.75
C ALA A 256 2.99 7.92 1.68
N GLU A 257 3.87 8.40 2.56
CA GLU A 257 3.58 9.50 3.48
C GLU A 257 3.87 10.89 2.86
N THR A 258 4.38 10.96 1.63
CA THR A 258 4.66 12.22 0.91
C THR A 258 3.42 12.79 0.23
N ILE A 259 3.47 14.07 -0.13
CA ILE A 259 2.37 14.77 -0.84
C ILE A 259 2.20 14.20 -2.25
N GLU A 260 3.29 13.79 -2.89
CA GLU A 260 3.33 13.26 -4.25
C GLU A 260 2.95 11.77 -4.33
N ALA A 261 2.59 11.13 -3.22
CA ALA A 261 2.33 9.68 -3.14
C ALA A 261 1.32 9.18 -4.19
N GLU A 262 0.15 9.83 -4.32
CA GLU A 262 -0.88 9.42 -5.28
C GLU A 262 -0.43 9.53 -6.73
N LYS A 263 0.36 10.58 -7.03
CA LYS A 263 0.95 10.76 -8.35
C LYS A 263 2.00 9.68 -8.64
N ILE A 264 2.84 9.35 -7.65
CA ILE A 264 3.84 8.28 -7.77
C ILE A 264 3.15 6.94 -7.98
N ILE A 265 2.09 6.62 -7.22
CA ILE A 265 1.31 5.38 -7.37
C ILE A 265 0.84 5.22 -8.82
N LYS A 266 0.18 6.25 -9.39
CA LYS A 266 -0.32 6.21 -10.78
C LYS A 266 0.79 6.04 -11.82
N LEU A 267 1.96 6.64 -11.59
CA LEU A 267 3.10 6.55 -12.52
C LEU A 267 3.83 5.20 -12.41
N VAL A 268 3.89 4.62 -11.23
CA VAL A 268 4.58 3.33 -10.98
C VAL A 268 3.70 2.13 -11.36
N GLU A 269 2.38 2.27 -11.33
CA GLU A 269 1.44 1.18 -11.58
C GLU A 269 1.67 0.45 -12.93
N PRO A 270 1.87 1.13 -14.08
CA PRO A 270 2.18 0.45 -15.35
C PRO A 270 3.49 -0.34 -15.29
N VAL A 271 4.52 0.21 -14.62
CA VAL A 271 5.83 -0.45 -14.46
C VAL A 271 5.69 -1.71 -13.61
N LYS A 272 5.00 -1.61 -12.47
CA LYS A 272 4.67 -2.75 -11.60
C LYS A 272 3.91 -3.83 -12.38
N ASN A 273 2.92 -3.46 -13.16
CA ASN A 273 2.09 -4.41 -13.90
C ASN A 273 2.91 -5.16 -14.95
N LEU A 274 3.81 -4.47 -15.68
CA LEU A 274 4.70 -5.11 -16.67
C LEU A 274 5.66 -6.09 -16.00
N PHE A 275 6.43 -5.64 -15.02
CA PHE A 275 7.43 -6.48 -14.36
C PHE A 275 6.79 -7.54 -13.46
N GLY A 276 5.63 -7.25 -12.88
CA GLY A 276 4.84 -8.23 -12.14
C GLY A 276 4.34 -9.36 -13.06
N ALA A 277 3.90 -9.06 -14.28
CA ALA A 277 3.56 -10.08 -15.26
C ALA A 277 4.75 -10.99 -15.58
N ILE A 278 5.95 -10.42 -15.82
CA ILE A 278 7.17 -11.18 -16.05
C ILE A 278 7.52 -12.06 -14.85
N PHE A 279 7.39 -11.54 -13.62
CA PHE A 279 7.58 -12.32 -12.40
C PHE A 279 6.64 -13.53 -12.33
N PHE A 280 5.34 -13.35 -12.53
CA PHE A 280 4.39 -14.46 -12.47
C PHE A 280 4.57 -15.46 -13.62
N VAL A 281 4.99 -15.01 -14.79
CA VAL A 281 5.39 -15.91 -15.90
C VAL A 281 6.62 -16.73 -15.48
N SER A 282 7.63 -16.11 -14.90
CA SER A 282 8.81 -16.83 -14.38
C SER A 282 8.43 -17.84 -13.30
N VAL A 283 7.50 -17.50 -12.40
CA VAL A 283 6.93 -18.43 -11.44
C VAL A 283 6.33 -19.66 -12.12
N GLY A 284 5.55 -19.44 -13.18
CA GLY A 284 4.93 -20.52 -13.97
C GLY A 284 5.95 -21.40 -14.71
N MET A 285 7.07 -20.81 -15.18
CA MET A 285 8.14 -21.54 -15.88
C MET A 285 8.86 -22.55 -14.98
N LEU A 286 8.94 -22.29 -13.70
CA LEU A 286 9.57 -23.20 -12.72
C LEU A 286 8.71 -24.43 -12.39
N VAL A 287 7.50 -24.52 -12.93
CA VAL A 287 6.59 -25.64 -12.70
C VAL A 287 6.93 -26.80 -13.65
N ASP A 288 7.45 -27.88 -13.11
CA ASP A 288 7.69 -29.13 -13.84
C ASP A 288 6.45 -30.05 -13.77
N PRO A 289 5.85 -30.44 -14.91
CA PRO A 289 4.71 -31.36 -14.94
C PRO A 289 4.99 -32.70 -14.26
N LYS A 290 6.22 -33.20 -14.28
CA LYS A 290 6.60 -34.44 -13.65
C LYS A 290 6.50 -34.36 -12.13
N ILE A 291 6.97 -33.24 -11.55
CA ILE A 291 6.88 -32.98 -10.11
C ILE A 291 5.41 -32.87 -9.69
N LEU A 292 4.53 -32.28 -10.51
CA LEU A 292 3.11 -32.18 -10.18
C LEU A 292 2.44 -33.56 -10.07
N ILE A 293 2.83 -34.51 -10.91
CA ILE A 293 2.29 -35.88 -10.87
C ILE A 293 2.86 -36.64 -9.68
N GLU A 294 4.18 -36.55 -9.43
CA GLU A 294 4.86 -37.24 -8.34
C GLU A 294 4.37 -36.75 -6.96
N TYR A 295 4.14 -35.46 -6.81
CA TYR A 295 3.68 -34.84 -5.55
C TYR A 295 2.17 -34.55 -5.54
N ALA A 296 1.37 -35.24 -6.34
CA ALA A 296 -0.08 -35.03 -6.42
C ALA A 296 -0.79 -35.21 -5.05
N ILE A 297 -0.39 -36.20 -4.27
CA ILE A 297 -0.96 -36.47 -2.92
C ILE A 297 -0.62 -35.32 -1.96
N PRO A 298 0.65 -34.90 -1.79
CA PRO A 298 1.00 -33.70 -1.02
C PRO A 298 0.25 -32.45 -1.47
N ILE A 299 0.15 -32.19 -2.78
CA ILE A 299 -0.58 -31.04 -3.34
C ILE A 299 -2.05 -31.05 -2.89
N LEU A 300 -2.76 -32.16 -3.07
CA LEU A 300 -4.16 -32.27 -2.66
C LEU A 300 -4.35 -32.16 -1.15
N ALA A 301 -3.44 -32.73 -0.36
CA ALA A 301 -3.44 -32.61 1.10
C ALA A 301 -3.23 -31.14 1.54
N LEU A 302 -2.29 -30.43 0.91
CA LEU A 302 -2.04 -29.01 1.17
C LEU A 302 -3.24 -28.14 0.78
N VAL A 303 -3.83 -28.37 -0.40
CA VAL A 303 -5.05 -27.67 -0.83
C VAL A 303 -6.17 -27.85 0.20
N GLY A 304 -6.47 -29.11 0.56
CA GLY A 304 -7.50 -29.40 1.56
C GLY A 304 -7.21 -28.75 2.92
N SER A 305 -5.96 -28.79 3.34
CA SER A 305 -5.52 -28.18 4.60
C SER A 305 -5.61 -26.66 4.62
N ILE A 306 -5.36 -25.99 3.49
CA ILE A 306 -5.51 -24.55 3.37
C ILE A 306 -6.99 -24.16 3.40
N LEU A 307 -7.81 -24.83 2.60
CA LEU A 307 -9.24 -24.53 2.54
C LEU A 307 -9.92 -24.72 3.91
N ILE A 308 -9.62 -25.83 4.56
CA ILE A 308 -10.19 -26.16 5.88
C ILE A 308 -9.52 -25.33 6.97
N GLY A 309 -8.19 -25.23 6.96
CA GLY A 309 -7.40 -24.52 7.96
C GLY A 309 -7.75 -23.03 8.00
N GLN A 310 -7.80 -22.36 6.86
CA GLN A 310 -8.20 -20.95 6.78
C GLN A 310 -9.67 -20.75 7.19
N ALA A 311 -10.57 -21.64 6.79
CA ALA A 311 -11.96 -21.56 7.21
C ALA A 311 -12.10 -21.69 8.75
N ILE A 312 -11.34 -22.57 9.39
CA ILE A 312 -11.39 -22.80 10.85
C ILE A 312 -10.58 -21.73 11.58
N PHE A 313 -9.29 -21.63 11.31
CA PHE A 313 -8.39 -20.72 12.06
C PHE A 313 -8.67 -19.27 11.74
N GLY A 314 -9.08 -18.96 10.48
CA GLY A 314 -9.57 -17.64 10.11
C GLY A 314 -10.81 -17.26 10.90
N THR A 315 -11.84 -18.11 10.90
CA THR A 315 -13.05 -17.89 11.71
C THR A 315 -12.70 -17.69 13.18
N PHE A 316 -11.86 -18.56 13.74
CA PHE A 316 -11.44 -18.46 15.14
C PHE A 316 -10.67 -17.15 15.43
N GLY A 317 -9.74 -16.77 14.56
CA GLY A 317 -8.96 -15.53 14.68
C GLY A 317 -9.84 -14.28 14.69
N PHE A 318 -10.81 -14.19 13.76
CA PHE A 318 -11.74 -13.07 13.73
C PHE A 318 -12.70 -13.06 14.93
N MET A 319 -13.13 -14.21 15.43
CA MET A 319 -13.92 -14.30 16.67
C MET A 319 -13.13 -13.83 17.90
N LEU A 320 -11.87 -14.22 18.04
CA LEU A 320 -10.99 -13.71 19.09
C LEU A 320 -10.76 -12.18 18.95
N GLY A 321 -10.80 -11.69 17.73
CA GLY A 321 -10.78 -10.26 17.42
C GLY A 321 -12.06 -9.51 17.80
N GLY A 322 -13.15 -10.22 18.19
CA GLY A 322 -14.41 -9.62 18.63
C GLY A 322 -15.51 -9.56 17.57
N GLU A 323 -15.35 -10.24 16.43
CA GLU A 323 -16.38 -10.32 15.39
C GLU A 323 -17.41 -11.42 15.68
N SER A 324 -18.67 -11.21 15.28
CA SER A 324 -19.71 -12.22 15.40
C SER A 324 -19.40 -13.46 14.59
N LEU A 325 -19.88 -14.63 15.00
CA LEU A 325 -19.64 -15.90 14.33
C LEU A 325 -19.96 -15.83 12.82
N LYS A 326 -21.09 -15.21 12.44
CA LYS A 326 -21.47 -15.02 11.02
C LYS A 326 -20.44 -14.20 10.25
N SER A 327 -20.01 -13.06 10.81
CA SER A 327 -18.99 -12.20 10.20
C SER A 327 -17.63 -12.90 10.15
N ALA A 328 -17.23 -13.56 11.24
CA ALA A 328 -15.97 -14.28 11.34
C ALA A 328 -15.86 -15.44 10.34
N MET A 329 -16.94 -16.22 10.13
CA MET A 329 -16.98 -17.26 9.11
C MET A 329 -16.84 -16.68 7.69
N ARG A 330 -17.55 -15.59 7.38
CA ARG A 330 -17.38 -14.93 6.08
C ARG A 330 -15.95 -14.44 5.86
N CYS A 331 -15.30 -13.90 6.90
CA CYS A 331 -13.91 -13.50 6.83
C CYS A 331 -12.96 -14.70 6.61
N GLY A 332 -13.04 -15.72 7.43
CA GLY A 332 -12.13 -16.90 7.38
C GLY A 332 -12.23 -17.64 6.05
N PHE A 333 -13.46 -17.90 5.56
CA PHE A 333 -13.68 -18.55 4.26
C PHE A 333 -13.17 -17.73 3.09
N SER A 334 -13.17 -16.40 3.20
CA SER A 334 -12.67 -15.51 2.14
C SER A 334 -11.15 -15.55 2.01
N MET A 335 -10.42 -15.98 3.05
CA MET A 335 -8.97 -16.02 3.07
C MET A 335 -8.38 -17.38 2.67
N ALA A 336 -9.20 -18.32 2.23
CA ALA A 336 -8.83 -19.71 1.97
C ALA A 336 -8.04 -19.91 0.66
N GLN A 337 -6.87 -19.27 0.56
CA GLN A 337 -5.95 -19.35 -0.59
C GLN A 337 -4.53 -18.96 -0.21
N ILE A 338 -3.56 -19.32 -1.06
CA ILE A 338 -2.15 -18.90 -0.93
C ILE A 338 -1.89 -17.66 -1.80
N GLY A 339 -1.18 -16.66 -1.23
CA GLY A 339 -0.83 -15.42 -1.88
C GLY A 339 0.53 -15.41 -2.61
N GLU A 340 0.80 -14.29 -3.27
CA GLU A 340 2.05 -14.03 -3.98
C GLU A 340 3.30 -14.04 -3.08
N PHE A 341 3.17 -13.68 -1.82
CA PHE A 341 4.29 -13.74 -0.86
C PHE A 341 4.82 -15.16 -0.67
N SER A 342 3.99 -16.18 -0.85
CA SER A 342 4.43 -17.57 -0.79
C SER A 342 5.45 -17.90 -1.88
N PHE A 343 5.29 -17.35 -3.09
CA PHE A 343 6.28 -17.50 -4.17
C PHE A 343 7.56 -16.76 -3.88
N ILE A 344 7.47 -15.59 -3.27
CA ILE A 344 8.63 -14.79 -2.88
C ILE A 344 9.42 -15.50 -1.77
N ILE A 345 8.73 -16.08 -0.78
CA ILE A 345 9.34 -16.90 0.29
C ILE A 345 9.98 -18.15 -0.31
N ALA A 346 9.32 -18.81 -1.26
CA ALA A 346 9.86 -19.99 -1.94
C ALA A 346 11.10 -19.64 -2.79
N SER A 347 11.06 -18.55 -3.56
CA SER A 347 12.20 -18.04 -4.30
C SER A 347 13.39 -17.70 -3.39
N LEU A 348 13.11 -17.06 -2.25
CA LEU A 348 14.10 -16.77 -1.22
C LEU A 348 14.77 -18.06 -0.71
N GLY A 349 13.97 -19.08 -0.36
CA GLY A 349 14.46 -20.36 0.13
C GLY A 349 15.34 -21.08 -0.90
N LEU A 350 14.96 -21.04 -2.19
CA LEU A 350 15.76 -21.58 -3.29
C LEU A 350 17.06 -20.80 -3.48
N SER A 351 17.02 -19.47 -3.44
CA SER A 351 18.21 -18.63 -3.61
C SER A 351 19.23 -18.82 -2.47
N LEU A 352 18.75 -19.14 -1.28
CA LEU A 352 19.58 -19.47 -0.11
C LEU A 352 20.05 -20.92 -0.12
N GLY A 353 19.52 -21.77 -1.01
CA GLY A 353 19.88 -23.19 -1.11
C GLY A 353 19.43 -24.04 0.11
N VAL A 354 18.41 -23.59 0.85
CA VAL A 354 17.97 -24.23 2.12
C VAL A 354 16.69 -25.03 1.98
N ILE A 355 15.97 -24.88 0.87
CA ILE A 355 14.75 -25.68 0.59
C ILE A 355 14.98 -26.60 -0.62
N SER A 356 14.23 -27.68 -0.66
CA SER A 356 14.24 -28.63 -1.76
C SER A 356 13.59 -28.07 -3.02
N ASN A 357 14.12 -28.46 -4.20
CA ASN A 357 13.64 -27.94 -5.50
C ASN A 357 12.18 -28.27 -5.81
N TYR A 358 11.64 -29.36 -5.25
CA TYR A 358 10.23 -29.75 -5.46
C TYR A 358 9.25 -28.84 -4.74
N LEU A 359 9.66 -28.17 -3.65
CA LEU A 359 8.75 -27.40 -2.80
C LEU A 359 8.16 -26.20 -3.54
N TYR A 360 8.95 -25.53 -4.38
CA TYR A 360 8.49 -24.40 -5.16
C TYR A 360 7.37 -24.76 -6.15
N PRO A 361 7.52 -25.74 -7.05
CA PRO A 361 6.44 -26.17 -7.94
C PRO A 361 5.19 -26.66 -7.21
N VAL A 362 5.35 -27.36 -6.08
CA VAL A 362 4.24 -27.83 -5.24
C VAL A 362 3.42 -26.62 -4.74
N VAL A 363 4.07 -25.61 -4.16
CA VAL A 363 3.38 -24.43 -3.63
C VAL A 363 2.71 -23.62 -4.75
N VAL A 364 3.32 -23.52 -5.93
CA VAL A 364 2.70 -22.86 -7.09
C VAL A 364 1.43 -23.61 -7.50
N ALA A 365 1.48 -24.93 -7.60
CA ALA A 365 0.30 -25.74 -7.94
C ALA A 365 -0.84 -25.57 -6.92
N VAL A 366 -0.51 -25.61 -5.62
CA VAL A 366 -1.46 -25.39 -4.53
C VAL A 366 -2.08 -24.00 -4.61
N SER A 367 -1.29 -22.97 -4.90
CA SER A 367 -1.77 -21.61 -5.04
C SER A 367 -2.73 -21.44 -6.23
N VAL A 368 -2.41 -22.01 -7.38
CA VAL A 368 -3.28 -21.99 -8.57
C VAL A 368 -4.64 -22.63 -8.25
N ILE A 369 -4.64 -23.82 -7.63
CA ILE A 369 -5.86 -24.52 -7.29
C ILE A 369 -6.69 -23.74 -6.25
N THR A 370 -6.06 -23.27 -5.18
CA THR A 370 -6.76 -22.53 -4.11
C THR A 370 -7.28 -21.18 -4.62
N THR A 371 -6.56 -20.51 -5.51
CA THR A 371 -7.03 -19.27 -6.16
C THR A 371 -8.28 -19.50 -7.00
N PHE A 372 -8.29 -20.57 -7.79
CA PHE A 372 -9.47 -20.95 -8.57
C PHE A 372 -10.69 -21.26 -7.68
N LEU A 373 -10.46 -21.85 -6.51
CA LEU A 373 -11.51 -22.20 -5.56
C LEU A 373 -11.99 -21.02 -4.69
N THR A 374 -11.27 -19.91 -4.65
CA THR A 374 -11.57 -18.74 -3.80
C THR A 374 -13.02 -18.23 -3.92
N PRO A 375 -13.58 -17.96 -5.12
CA PRO A 375 -14.96 -17.47 -5.23
C PRO A 375 -15.99 -18.46 -4.67
N TYR A 376 -15.71 -19.75 -4.80
CA TYR A 376 -16.57 -20.82 -4.26
C TYR A 376 -16.53 -20.86 -2.75
N MET A 377 -15.34 -20.71 -2.15
CA MET A 377 -15.16 -20.64 -0.71
C MET A 377 -15.88 -19.44 -0.11
N ILE A 378 -15.76 -18.26 -0.73
CA ILE A 378 -16.48 -17.05 -0.30
C ILE A 378 -18.00 -17.30 -0.28
N ARG A 379 -18.56 -17.93 -1.32
CA ARG A 379 -19.98 -18.25 -1.41
C ARG A 379 -20.40 -19.31 -0.39
N LEU A 380 -19.53 -20.28 -0.08
CA LEU A 380 -19.80 -21.38 0.85
C LEU A 380 -19.92 -20.92 2.31
N ALA A 381 -19.38 -19.78 2.68
CA ALA A 381 -19.41 -19.25 4.05
C ALA A 381 -20.84 -19.09 4.59
N THR A 382 -21.75 -18.52 3.81
CA THR A 382 -23.14 -18.25 4.25
C THR A 382 -23.96 -19.54 4.46
N PRO A 383 -24.02 -20.49 3.49
CA PRO A 383 -24.74 -21.74 3.71
C PRO A 383 -24.13 -22.60 4.84
N THR A 384 -22.80 -22.61 5.00
CA THR A 384 -22.16 -23.32 6.10
C THR A 384 -22.57 -22.73 7.46
N TYR A 385 -22.65 -21.38 7.58
CA TYR A 385 -23.16 -20.74 8.78
C TYR A 385 -24.62 -21.14 9.07
N GLN A 386 -25.49 -21.14 8.05
CA GLN A 386 -26.90 -21.52 8.21
C GLN A 386 -27.08 -22.99 8.67
N VAL A 387 -26.28 -23.90 8.12
CA VAL A 387 -26.27 -25.32 8.55
C VAL A 387 -25.80 -25.44 9.99
N MET A 388 -24.74 -24.70 10.35
CA MET A 388 -24.19 -24.71 11.71
C MET A 388 -25.17 -24.09 12.72
N GLU A 389 -25.84 -22.99 12.37
CA GLU A 389 -26.86 -22.35 13.19
C GLU A 389 -28.07 -23.27 13.47
N LYS A 390 -28.44 -24.09 12.49
CA LYS A 390 -29.55 -25.05 12.60
C LYS A 390 -29.22 -26.25 13.49
N HIS A 391 -27.96 -26.73 13.47
CA HIS A 391 -27.55 -27.96 14.17
C HIS A 391 -26.89 -27.72 15.54
N LEU A 392 -26.35 -26.53 15.78
CA LEU A 392 -25.72 -26.21 17.06
C LEU A 392 -26.75 -25.78 18.12
N PRO A 393 -26.58 -26.19 19.40
CA PRO A 393 -27.40 -25.69 20.47
C PRO A 393 -27.33 -24.19 20.59
N LYS A 394 -28.50 -23.51 20.71
CA LYS A 394 -28.57 -22.03 20.85
C LYS A 394 -27.69 -21.49 21.98
N ARG A 395 -27.48 -22.29 23.05
CA ARG A 395 -26.56 -21.93 24.14
C ARG A 395 -25.11 -21.75 23.66
N LEU A 396 -24.65 -22.63 22.77
CA LEU A 396 -23.27 -22.61 22.25
C LEU A 396 -23.08 -21.43 21.30
N ILE A 397 -24.06 -21.15 20.45
CA ILE A 397 -24.05 -19.98 19.56
C ILE A 397 -24.04 -18.69 20.37
N ASN A 398 -24.85 -18.62 21.45
CA ASN A 398 -24.87 -17.45 22.32
C ASN A 398 -23.56 -17.28 23.09
N ILE A 399 -22.91 -18.37 23.52
CA ILE A 399 -21.59 -18.32 24.17
C ILE A 399 -20.55 -17.81 23.15
N LEU A 400 -20.53 -18.34 21.93
CA LEU A 400 -19.61 -17.93 20.87
C LEU A 400 -19.81 -16.44 20.50
N ASN A 401 -21.06 -15.99 20.38
CA ASN A 401 -21.37 -14.58 20.13
C ASN A 401 -21.09 -13.68 21.36
N HIS A 402 -21.25 -14.18 22.57
CA HIS A 402 -20.94 -13.44 23.80
C HIS A 402 -19.43 -13.30 23.99
N PHE A 403 -18.65 -14.31 23.60
CA PHE A 403 -17.19 -14.25 23.57
C PHE A 403 -16.71 -13.16 22.60
N ALA A 404 -17.38 -13.03 21.44
CA ALA A 404 -17.12 -12.00 20.47
C ALA A 404 -17.47 -10.57 20.96
N MET A 405 -18.57 -10.42 21.71
CA MET A 405 -19.05 -9.12 22.24
C MET A 405 -18.37 -8.68 23.53
N SER A 406 -17.59 -9.54 24.19
CA SER A 406 -16.98 -9.25 25.50
C SER A 406 -15.75 -8.33 25.45
N HIS A 407 -15.37 -7.84 24.29
CA HIS A 407 -14.35 -6.79 24.17
C HIS A 407 -15.03 -5.44 24.02
N PRO A 408 -15.24 -4.65 25.11
CA PRO A 408 -15.83 -3.33 24.99
C PRO A 408 -14.87 -2.44 24.16
N SER A 409 -15.34 -2.02 23.01
CA SER A 409 -14.69 -1.03 22.15
C SER A 409 -14.64 0.38 22.76
N THR A 410 -15.20 0.57 23.93
CA THR A 410 -15.14 1.80 24.74
C THR A 410 -14.17 1.64 25.88
N THR A 411 -12.90 1.53 25.57
CA THR A 411 -11.91 1.79 26.60
C THR A 411 -11.84 3.29 26.85
N GLN A 412 -12.41 3.73 27.94
CA GLN A 412 -11.82 4.85 28.71
C GLN A 412 -10.36 4.45 28.93
N GLN A 413 -9.49 4.76 27.96
CA GLN A 413 -8.04 4.53 28.09
C GLN A 413 -7.63 5.31 29.32
N SER A 414 -7.20 4.60 30.36
CA SER A 414 -6.68 5.23 31.56
C SER A 414 -5.64 6.26 31.09
N LYS A 415 -5.79 7.50 31.54
CA LYS A 415 -4.88 8.63 31.21
C LYS A 415 -3.42 8.24 31.38
N TRP A 416 -3.13 7.35 32.31
CA TRP A 416 -1.83 6.73 32.56
C TRP A 416 -1.37 5.88 31.38
N LYS A 417 -2.20 4.98 30.87
CA LYS A 417 -1.87 4.08 29.76
C LYS A 417 -1.56 4.87 28.47
N SER A 418 -2.34 5.91 28.20
CA SER A 418 -2.10 6.81 27.07
C SER A 418 -0.78 7.57 27.19
N LEU A 419 -0.51 8.16 28.37
CA LEU A 419 0.72 8.92 28.62
C LEU A 419 1.97 8.01 28.55
N LEU A 420 1.95 6.87 29.24
CA LEU A 420 3.08 5.93 29.25
C LEU A 420 3.37 5.36 27.85
N ARG A 421 2.34 4.98 27.11
CA ARG A 421 2.50 4.52 25.71
C ARG A 421 3.16 5.58 24.82
N GLN A 422 2.71 6.83 24.91
CA GLN A 422 3.28 7.92 24.14
C GLN A 422 4.71 8.24 24.56
N MET A 423 5.01 8.21 25.86
CA MET A 423 6.36 8.39 26.38
C MET A 423 7.31 7.28 25.93
N LEU A 424 6.86 6.02 25.98
CA LEU A 424 7.64 4.86 25.52
C LEU A 424 7.98 4.98 24.03
N ILE A 425 6.97 5.21 23.18
CA ILE A 425 7.17 5.36 21.72
C ILE A 425 8.17 6.47 21.42
N ASN A 426 8.03 7.62 22.05
CA ASN A 426 8.95 8.72 21.86
C ASN A 426 10.38 8.39 22.33
N THR A 427 10.52 7.77 23.50
CA THR A 427 11.83 7.38 24.05
C THR A 427 12.52 6.39 23.11
N VAL A 428 11.83 5.36 22.68
CA VAL A 428 12.38 4.36 21.73
C VAL A 428 12.77 5.02 20.40
N ALA A 429 11.90 5.83 19.80
CA ALA A 429 12.18 6.49 18.52
C ALA A 429 13.42 7.41 18.59
N TYR A 430 13.50 8.25 19.62
CA TYR A 430 14.67 9.13 19.77
C TYR A 430 15.94 8.40 20.20
N SER A 431 15.83 7.29 20.95
CA SER A 431 16.99 6.44 21.27
C SER A 431 17.56 5.78 20.00
N ILE A 432 16.71 5.29 19.10
CA ILE A 432 17.15 4.71 17.84
C ILE A 432 17.82 5.76 16.96
N LEU A 433 17.26 6.98 16.87
CA LEU A 433 17.91 8.09 16.17
C LEU A 433 19.28 8.44 16.76
N THR A 434 19.36 8.48 18.07
CA THR A 434 20.64 8.76 18.76
C THR A 434 21.67 7.68 18.44
N ALA A 435 21.29 6.40 18.55
CA ALA A 435 22.15 5.26 18.22
C ALA A 435 22.61 5.29 16.75
N ALA A 436 21.70 5.63 15.82
CA ALA A 436 22.01 5.74 14.40
C ALA A 436 23.03 6.85 14.10
N VAL A 437 22.85 8.03 14.71
CA VAL A 437 23.83 9.12 14.55
C VAL A 437 25.19 8.72 15.11
N ILE A 438 25.23 8.06 16.26
CA ILE A 438 26.48 7.56 16.85
C ILE A 438 27.14 6.54 15.91
N ALA A 439 26.37 5.56 15.40
CA ALA A 439 26.88 4.55 14.48
C ALA A 439 27.45 5.18 13.20
N LEU A 440 26.73 6.15 12.60
CA LEU A 440 27.17 6.86 11.41
C LEU A 440 28.48 7.64 11.67
N MET A 441 28.56 8.34 12.79
CA MET A 441 29.73 9.10 13.17
C MET A 441 30.95 8.20 13.41
N PHE A 442 30.75 7.05 14.04
CA PHE A 442 31.86 6.14 14.35
C PHE A 442 32.30 5.32 13.15
N THR A 443 31.38 4.99 12.21
CA THR A 443 31.69 4.21 11.01
C THR A 443 32.35 5.05 9.91
N PHE A 444 31.91 6.30 9.72
CA PHE A 444 32.36 7.12 8.59
C PHE A 444 33.26 8.29 9.04
N VAL A 445 32.83 9.05 10.05
CA VAL A 445 33.53 10.29 10.43
C VAL A 445 34.79 9.99 11.25
N LEU A 446 34.75 9.03 12.17
CA LEU A 446 35.91 8.69 12.97
C LEU A 446 37.11 8.15 12.15
N PRO A 447 36.96 7.22 11.20
CA PRO A 447 38.03 6.82 10.32
C PRO A 447 38.56 7.97 9.46
N PHE A 448 37.65 8.80 8.94
CA PHE A 448 38.02 9.98 8.15
C PHE A 448 38.82 11.00 8.98
N THR A 449 38.38 11.33 10.20
CA THR A 449 39.13 12.25 11.07
C THR A 449 40.47 11.67 11.50
N ARG A 450 40.56 10.36 11.73
CA ARG A 450 41.83 9.68 12.00
C ARG A 450 42.78 9.68 10.83
N SER A 451 42.29 9.62 9.59
CA SER A 451 43.12 9.72 8.39
C SER A 451 43.70 11.13 8.17
N LEU A 452 42.99 12.17 8.64
CA LEU A 452 43.49 13.57 8.61
C LEU A 452 44.60 13.84 9.61
N PHE A 453 44.68 13.05 10.68
CA PHE A 453 45.69 13.18 11.74
C PHE A 453 46.52 11.88 11.84
N PRO A 454 47.44 11.62 10.88
CA PRO A 454 48.25 10.42 10.89
C PRO A 454 49.32 10.49 11.99
N GLY A 455 49.21 9.61 12.97
CA GLY A 455 50.11 9.48 14.07
C GLY A 455 49.37 9.16 15.38
N TRP A 456 49.84 8.13 16.12
CA TRP A 456 49.15 7.64 17.29
C TRP A 456 48.90 8.70 18.38
N LYS A 457 49.81 9.61 18.56
CA LYS A 457 49.65 10.72 19.51
C LYS A 457 48.62 11.78 19.08
N LEU A 458 48.34 11.88 17.78
CA LEU A 458 47.38 12.83 17.19
C LEU A 458 45.95 12.25 17.08
N HIS A 459 45.78 10.94 17.24
CA HIS A 459 44.44 10.30 17.24
C HIS A 459 43.54 10.83 18.35
N TRP A 460 44.10 11.38 19.43
CA TRP A 460 43.35 12.03 20.50
C TRP A 460 42.54 13.23 19.98
N TYR A 461 43.13 14.05 19.10
CA TYR A 461 42.40 15.18 18.47
C TYR A 461 41.28 14.69 17.57
N ALA A 462 41.52 13.66 16.77
CA ALA A 462 40.49 13.05 15.93
C ALA A 462 39.30 12.50 16.75
N ASN A 463 39.59 11.80 17.84
CA ASN A 463 38.59 11.29 18.77
C ASN A 463 37.81 12.43 19.46
N ALA A 464 38.51 13.50 19.91
CA ALA A 464 37.86 14.65 20.54
C ALA A 464 36.94 15.40 19.55
N ILE A 465 37.40 15.67 18.34
CA ILE A 465 36.61 16.33 17.30
C ILE A 465 35.36 15.50 16.98
N THR A 466 35.53 14.20 16.75
CA THR A 466 34.40 13.28 16.45
C THR A 466 33.44 13.21 17.64
N GLY A 467 33.96 13.15 18.88
CA GLY A 467 33.13 13.11 20.09
C GLY A 467 32.28 14.38 20.25
N ILE A 468 32.90 15.55 20.13
CA ILE A 468 32.20 16.85 20.26
C ILE A 468 31.13 16.96 19.15
N LEU A 469 31.49 16.64 17.90
CA LEU A 469 30.56 16.71 16.78
C LEU A 469 29.38 15.76 16.97
N THR A 470 29.64 14.53 17.45
CA THR A 470 28.60 13.56 17.78
C THR A 470 27.68 14.08 18.87
N LEU A 471 28.22 14.61 19.96
CA LEU A 471 27.45 15.19 21.08
C LEU A 471 26.59 16.36 20.64
N VAL A 472 27.07 17.23 19.78
CA VAL A 472 26.30 18.36 19.22
C VAL A 472 25.15 17.87 18.34
N LEU A 473 25.39 16.85 17.54
CA LEU A 473 24.35 16.29 16.65
C LEU A 473 23.26 15.54 17.42
N ILE A 474 23.60 14.78 18.46
CA ILE A 474 22.63 14.01 19.25
C ILE A 474 21.93 14.85 20.34
N ALA A 475 22.46 16.03 20.69
CA ALA A 475 21.92 16.87 21.74
C ALA A 475 20.41 17.16 21.64
N PRO A 476 19.82 17.49 20.46
CA PRO A 476 18.39 17.69 20.35
C PRO A 476 17.57 16.42 20.63
N PHE A 477 18.10 15.26 20.24
CA PHE A 477 17.45 13.96 20.43
C PHE A 477 17.49 13.54 21.90
N LEU A 478 18.66 13.63 22.56
CA LEU A 478 18.77 13.33 23.97
C LEU A 478 17.89 14.23 24.84
N ARG A 479 17.80 15.51 24.51
CA ARG A 479 16.85 16.40 25.17
C ARG A 479 15.42 15.97 24.96
N ALA A 480 15.04 15.55 23.73
CA ALA A 480 13.70 15.06 23.41
C ALA A 480 13.36 13.79 24.21
N ILE A 481 14.32 12.86 24.41
CA ILE A 481 14.14 11.68 25.27
C ILE A 481 13.68 12.10 26.65
N ILE A 482 14.35 13.06 27.28
CA ILE A 482 14.10 13.43 28.68
C ILE A 482 12.87 14.32 28.83
N MET A 483 12.72 15.36 28.01
CA MET A 483 11.79 16.47 28.25
C MET A 483 10.45 16.36 27.51
N LYS A 484 10.36 15.50 26.46
CA LYS A 484 9.13 15.40 25.68
C LYS A 484 8.00 14.81 26.52
N LYS A 485 6.79 15.41 26.41
CA LYS A 485 5.59 15.05 27.17
C LYS A 485 5.59 15.36 28.68
N ASN A 486 6.66 15.85 29.27
CA ASN A 486 6.65 16.25 30.66
C ASN A 486 5.75 17.47 30.97
N HIS A 487 5.30 18.18 29.92
CA HIS A 487 4.40 19.34 30.02
C HIS A 487 3.14 19.15 29.18
N SER A 488 2.80 17.91 28.80
CA SER A 488 1.53 17.60 28.10
C SER A 488 0.34 17.83 29.02
N ASN A 489 -0.83 18.04 28.42
CA ASN A 489 -2.06 18.24 29.21
C ASN A 489 -2.38 17.01 30.07
N GLU A 490 -2.10 15.80 29.58
CA GLU A 490 -2.27 14.54 30.31
C GLU A 490 -1.32 14.48 31.52
N TRP A 491 -0.04 14.87 31.34
CA TRP A 491 0.93 14.91 32.41
C TRP A 491 0.56 15.91 33.51
N LYS A 492 0.15 17.15 33.12
CA LYS A 492 -0.30 18.18 34.06
C LYS A 492 -1.54 17.75 34.85
N ARG A 493 -2.50 17.13 34.18
CA ARG A 493 -3.72 16.62 34.83
C ARG A 493 -3.39 15.54 35.87
N LEU A 494 -2.55 14.55 35.53
CA LEU A 494 -2.13 13.51 36.46
C LEU A 494 -1.31 14.07 37.64
N TRP A 495 -0.50 15.11 37.40
CA TRP A 495 0.28 15.77 38.44
C TRP A 495 -0.59 16.51 39.48
N VAL A 496 -1.70 17.11 39.01
CA VAL A 496 -2.63 17.87 39.88
C VAL A 496 -3.67 16.94 40.52
N GLU A 497 -4.05 15.85 39.86
CA GLU A 497 -5.15 14.95 40.28
C GLU A 497 -4.83 14.21 41.58
N SER A 498 -3.58 13.82 41.82
CA SER A 498 -3.15 13.18 43.07
C SER A 498 -1.66 13.37 43.36
N SER A 499 -1.32 13.59 44.63
CA SER A 499 0.08 13.64 45.07
C SER A 499 0.81 12.30 44.90
N ILE A 500 0.11 11.18 44.98
CA ILE A 500 0.65 9.83 44.78
C ILE A 500 1.15 9.63 43.34
N ASN A 501 0.55 10.28 42.35
CA ASN A 501 0.94 10.20 40.95
C ASN A 501 2.30 10.91 40.66
N ARG A 502 2.77 11.75 41.56
CA ARG A 502 4.02 12.54 41.35
C ARG A 502 5.26 11.65 41.35
N ILE A 503 5.32 10.66 42.25
CA ILE A 503 6.48 9.75 42.37
C ILE A 503 6.67 8.91 41.12
N PRO A 504 5.64 8.19 40.57
CA PRO A 504 5.79 7.48 39.31
C PRO A 504 6.10 8.40 38.10
N LEU A 505 5.55 9.61 38.06
CA LEU A 505 5.89 10.59 37.02
C LEU A 505 7.34 11.03 37.06
N LEU A 506 7.88 11.32 38.26
CA LEU A 506 9.31 11.63 38.44
C LEU A 506 10.19 10.42 38.08
N PHE A 507 9.79 9.21 38.46
CA PHE A 507 10.50 8.00 38.08
C PHE A 507 10.63 7.83 36.56
N THR A 508 9.61 8.15 35.78
CA THR A 508 9.71 8.14 34.31
C THR A 508 10.74 9.13 33.77
N ILE A 509 10.93 10.26 34.42
CA ILE A 509 11.97 11.25 34.04
C ILE A 509 13.35 10.71 34.37
N VAL A 510 13.53 10.10 35.56
CA VAL A 510 14.80 9.50 35.99
C VAL A 510 15.22 8.38 35.01
N VAL A 511 14.32 7.46 34.66
CA VAL A 511 14.63 6.38 33.72
C VAL A 511 15.10 6.95 32.37
N ARG A 512 14.43 7.96 31.83
CA ARG A 512 14.82 8.60 30.56
C ARG A 512 16.13 9.37 30.68
N PHE A 513 16.40 9.95 31.83
CA PHE A 513 17.69 10.59 32.11
C PHE A 513 18.83 9.56 32.12
N VAL A 514 18.62 8.40 32.75
CA VAL A 514 19.59 7.29 32.77
C VAL A 514 19.86 6.78 31.36
N ILE A 515 18.81 6.63 30.51
CA ILE A 515 18.99 6.25 29.09
C ILE A 515 19.88 7.27 28.36
N ALA A 516 19.63 8.56 28.53
CA ALA A 516 20.43 9.60 27.90
C ALA A 516 21.89 9.58 28.40
N LEU A 517 22.09 9.33 29.70
CA LEU A 517 23.42 9.20 30.31
C LEU A 517 24.16 7.98 29.71
N ALA A 518 23.48 6.86 29.53
CA ALA A 518 24.06 5.64 28.93
C ALA A 518 24.61 5.88 27.51
N PHE A 519 23.92 6.69 26.69
CA PHE A 519 24.44 7.05 25.36
C PHE A 519 25.72 7.89 25.44
N ILE A 520 25.80 8.86 26.37
CA ILE A 520 26.99 9.69 26.55
C ILE A 520 28.12 8.84 27.11
N PHE A 521 27.83 7.98 28.07
CA PHE A 521 28.81 7.03 28.62
C PHE A 521 29.39 6.13 27.53
N TYR A 522 28.53 5.59 26.65
CA TYR A 522 28.97 4.77 25.51
C TYR A 522 29.92 5.53 24.57
N ILE A 523 29.60 6.80 24.23
CA ILE A 523 30.46 7.64 23.39
C ILE A 523 31.80 7.90 24.06
N CYS A 524 31.78 8.29 25.34
CA CYS A 524 32.99 8.56 26.10
C CYS A 524 33.87 7.31 26.24
N ASN A 525 33.29 6.17 26.59
CA ASN A 525 34.01 4.90 26.73
C ASN A 525 34.65 4.44 25.40
N TYR A 526 34.00 4.66 24.29
CA TYR A 526 34.51 4.28 22.97
C TYR A 526 35.66 5.19 22.49
N LEU A 527 35.58 6.50 22.76
CA LEU A 527 36.52 7.50 22.26
C LEU A 527 37.69 7.81 23.24
N THR A 528 37.48 7.58 24.53
CA THR A 528 38.44 7.98 25.58
C THR A 528 38.70 6.81 26.53
N ARG A 529 39.81 6.88 27.25
CA ARG A 529 40.14 5.90 28.30
C ARG A 529 40.09 6.54 29.69
N PHE A 530 39.03 7.31 29.98
CA PHE A 530 38.80 7.86 31.28
C PHE A 530 38.28 6.83 32.28
N THR A 531 38.42 7.09 33.56
CA THR A 531 37.82 6.27 34.62
C THR A 531 36.28 6.39 34.57
N ASP A 532 35.57 5.31 34.91
CA ASP A 532 34.11 5.27 34.88
C ASP A 532 33.46 6.37 35.69
N ALA A 533 33.99 6.70 36.84
CA ALA A 533 33.50 7.79 37.71
C ALA A 533 33.57 9.15 37.01
N LEU A 534 34.67 9.45 36.32
CA LEU A 534 34.86 10.70 35.58
C LEU A 534 33.95 10.78 34.38
N MET A 535 33.73 9.66 33.67
CA MET A 535 32.78 9.58 32.55
C MET A 535 31.34 9.84 32.99
N ILE A 536 30.91 9.34 34.14
CA ILE A 536 29.58 9.59 34.70
C ILE A 536 29.42 11.08 35.05
N ILE A 537 30.41 11.69 35.67
CA ILE A 537 30.38 13.13 36.03
C ILE A 537 30.29 14.00 34.77
N ILE A 538 31.12 13.72 33.76
CA ILE A 538 31.07 14.40 32.46
C ILE A 538 29.68 14.19 31.81
N GLY A 539 29.16 12.97 31.83
CA GLY A 539 27.85 12.66 31.31
C GLY A 539 26.73 13.47 31.94
N ILE A 540 26.69 13.54 33.27
CA ILE A 540 25.70 14.34 34.01
C ILE A 540 25.83 15.82 33.66
N ALA A 541 27.06 16.37 33.61
CA ALA A 541 27.30 17.75 33.25
C ALA A 541 26.83 18.07 31.83
N VAL A 542 27.13 17.21 30.84
CA VAL A 542 26.73 17.37 29.44
C VAL A 542 25.20 17.29 29.30
N VAL A 543 24.53 16.30 29.90
CA VAL A 543 23.06 16.18 29.87
C VAL A 543 22.41 17.42 30.51
N SER A 544 22.89 17.87 31.64
CA SER A 544 22.38 19.05 32.33
C SER A 544 22.52 20.31 31.47
N LEU A 545 23.66 20.49 30.83
CA LEU A 545 23.92 21.60 29.90
C LEU A 545 23.02 21.53 28.67
N MET A 546 22.79 20.34 28.11
CA MET A 546 21.86 20.13 26.98
C MET A 546 20.42 20.45 27.36
N ILE A 547 19.97 20.11 28.55
CA ILE A 547 18.63 20.44 29.04
C ILE A 547 18.48 21.96 29.24
N ALA A 548 19.47 22.61 29.81
CA ALA A 548 19.46 24.04 30.07
C ALA A 548 19.59 24.90 28.82
N SER A 549 20.24 24.41 27.80
CA SER A 549 20.53 25.15 26.55
C SER A 549 19.29 25.56 25.78
N ARG A 550 19.16 26.88 25.52
CA ARG A 550 18.10 27.44 24.67
C ARG A 550 18.21 27.00 23.19
N TRP A 551 19.42 26.76 22.72
CA TRP A 551 19.68 26.31 21.34
C TRP A 551 19.15 24.89 21.13
N THR A 552 19.45 23.94 21.99
CA THR A 552 18.93 22.56 21.92
C THR A 552 17.42 22.54 22.03
N LYS A 553 16.80 23.42 22.85
CA LYS A 553 15.35 23.58 22.96
C LYS A 553 14.72 23.99 21.62
N LYS A 554 15.24 25.03 20.98
CA LYS A 554 14.73 25.53 19.69
C LYS A 554 14.89 24.49 18.59
N ARG A 555 16.05 23.82 18.52
CA ARG A 555 16.33 22.77 17.54
C ARG A 555 15.42 21.55 17.72
N SER A 556 15.27 21.06 18.95
CA SER A 556 14.39 19.92 19.26
C SER A 556 12.93 20.20 18.88
N ILE A 557 12.39 21.38 19.21
CA ILE A 557 11.02 21.79 18.84
C ILE A 557 10.88 21.95 17.32
N LYS A 558 11.88 22.53 16.63
CA LYS A 558 11.85 22.69 15.17
C LYS A 558 11.84 21.35 14.47
N MET A 559 12.65 20.40 14.90
CA MET A 559 12.70 19.04 14.36
C MET A 559 11.39 18.28 14.59
N GLU A 560 10.81 18.41 15.77
CA GLU A 560 9.52 17.80 16.10
C GLU A 560 8.39 18.35 15.19
N ARG A 561 8.32 19.67 15.04
CA ARG A 561 7.33 20.30 14.16
C ARG A 561 7.50 19.86 12.70
N LEU A 562 8.73 19.78 12.22
CA LEU A 562 9.04 19.31 10.87
C LEU A 562 8.62 17.86 10.69
N PHE A 563 8.91 16.99 11.66
CA PHE A 563 8.52 15.58 11.65
C PHE A 563 7.01 15.41 11.61
N ILE A 564 6.28 16.10 12.51
CA ILE A 564 4.81 16.03 12.55
C ILE A 564 4.20 16.60 11.27
N HIS A 565 4.76 17.68 10.73
CA HIS A 565 4.29 18.27 9.49
C HIS A 565 4.51 17.31 8.31
N ASN A 566 5.68 16.71 8.19
CA ASN A 566 5.96 15.74 7.13
C ASN A 566 5.08 14.49 7.25
N LEU A 567 4.91 13.97 8.47
CA LEU A 567 4.05 12.82 8.73
C LEU A 567 2.56 13.10 8.43
N ARG A 568 2.11 14.36 8.55
CA ARG A 568 0.70 14.78 8.32
C ARG A 568 0.48 15.46 6.98
N SER A 569 1.49 15.57 6.13
CA SER A 569 1.41 16.35 4.89
C SER A 569 0.32 15.81 3.94
N ARG A 570 0.20 14.50 3.81
CA ARG A 570 -0.86 13.85 3.03
C ARG A 570 -2.26 14.09 3.63
N ASP A 571 -2.43 13.97 4.95
CA ASP A 571 -3.72 14.24 5.62
C ASP A 571 -4.17 15.70 5.48
N ILE A 572 -3.21 16.63 5.50
CA ILE A 572 -3.50 18.07 5.33
C ILE A 572 -3.94 18.33 3.89
N MET A 573 -3.28 17.73 2.90
CA MET A 573 -3.69 17.85 1.51
C MET A 573 -5.06 17.20 1.24
N ALA A 574 -5.30 16.01 1.76
CA ALA A 574 -6.60 15.34 1.67
C ALA A 574 -7.73 16.16 2.34
N GLN A 575 -7.42 16.92 3.40
CA GLN A 575 -8.36 17.88 3.97
C GLN A 575 -8.61 19.10 3.08
N VAL A 576 -7.56 19.64 2.46
CA VAL A 576 -7.66 20.79 1.55
C VAL A 576 -8.41 20.42 0.28
N ASN A 577 -8.22 19.19 -0.23
CA ASN A 577 -8.90 18.68 -1.42
C ASN A 577 -10.31 18.13 -1.15
N GLY A 578 -10.81 18.21 0.09
CA GLY A 578 -12.14 17.70 0.43
C GLY A 578 -12.28 16.18 0.51
N GLU A 579 -11.19 15.43 0.35
CA GLU A 579 -11.16 13.95 0.31
C GLU A 579 -11.25 13.28 1.69
N LYS A 580 -11.33 14.06 2.77
CA LYS A 580 -11.36 13.50 4.12
C LYS A 580 -12.75 13.01 4.48
N LYS A 581 -12.87 11.71 4.69
CA LYS A 581 -14.07 11.08 5.27
C LYS A 581 -14.43 11.70 6.63
N PRO A 582 -15.72 11.89 6.96
CA PRO A 582 -16.13 12.43 8.24
C PRO A 582 -15.66 11.59 9.42
N LEU A 583 -15.41 12.22 10.57
CA LEU A 583 -14.95 11.61 11.83
C LEU A 583 -15.92 10.57 12.44
N TYR A 584 -17.09 10.38 11.85
CA TYR A 584 -18.16 9.52 12.34
C TYR A 584 -18.19 8.10 11.77
N GLU A 585 -17.22 7.73 10.94
CA GLU A 585 -17.06 6.34 10.51
C GLU A 585 -16.70 5.46 11.69
N GLY A 586 -17.67 4.82 12.30
CA GLY A 586 -17.44 3.79 13.28
C GLY A 586 -18.30 3.79 14.54
N HIS A 587 -19.21 4.75 14.73
CA HIS A 587 -19.96 4.85 15.97
C HIS A 587 -21.51 4.79 15.86
N LEU A 588 -22.05 4.35 14.73
CA LEU A 588 -23.45 3.88 14.65
C LEU A 588 -23.54 2.37 14.97
N LEU A 589 -22.82 1.93 15.96
CA LEU A 589 -22.17 0.65 16.16
C LEU A 589 -23.00 -0.48 16.75
N ASP A 590 -24.27 -0.26 17.08
CA ASP A 590 -25.15 -1.33 17.59
C ASP A 590 -26.20 -1.80 16.57
N ARG A 591 -26.19 -1.24 15.36
CA ARG A 591 -27.06 -1.65 14.26
C ARG A 591 -26.14 -1.87 13.04
N ASP A 592 -26.45 -2.87 12.21
CA ASP A 592 -25.74 -3.21 10.97
C ASP A 592 -25.78 -2.10 9.89
N ILE A 593 -25.75 -0.82 10.30
CA ILE A 593 -25.86 0.37 9.45
C ILE A 593 -24.49 1.05 9.38
N HIS A 594 -23.97 1.24 8.18
CA HIS A 594 -22.70 1.93 7.95
C HIS A 594 -22.76 2.85 6.73
N ILE A 595 -21.73 3.66 6.57
CA ILE A 595 -21.62 4.62 5.47
C ILE A 595 -20.62 4.05 4.46
N SER A 596 -21.01 4.00 3.18
CA SER A 596 -20.15 3.56 2.09
C SER A 596 -20.13 4.56 0.95
N ASP A 597 -18.99 4.61 0.25
CA ASP A 597 -18.76 5.50 -0.88
C ASP A 597 -18.89 4.71 -2.19
N PHE A 598 -19.60 5.28 -3.17
CA PHE A 598 -19.80 4.71 -4.51
C PHE A 598 -19.48 5.76 -5.56
N ASP A 599 -18.69 5.38 -6.56
CA ASP A 599 -18.42 6.23 -7.72
C ASP A 599 -19.50 5.99 -8.78
N VAL A 600 -20.07 7.08 -9.32
CA VAL A 600 -21.03 7.00 -10.43
C VAL A 600 -20.27 6.74 -11.72
N PRO A 601 -20.51 5.61 -12.42
CA PRO A 601 -19.88 5.35 -13.71
C PRO A 601 -20.17 6.43 -14.74
N GLU A 602 -19.27 6.63 -15.70
CA GLU A 602 -19.43 7.62 -16.77
C GLU A 602 -20.62 7.31 -17.67
N ASP A 603 -20.92 6.03 -17.86
CA ASP A 603 -22.01 5.45 -18.65
C ASP A 603 -23.28 5.15 -17.83
N SER A 604 -23.36 5.64 -16.58
CA SER A 604 -24.51 5.40 -15.71
C SER A 604 -25.78 6.09 -16.21
N SER A 605 -26.88 5.34 -16.29
CA SER A 605 -28.23 5.88 -16.59
C SER A 605 -28.79 6.81 -15.51
N TRP A 606 -28.09 6.92 -14.35
CA TRP A 606 -28.47 7.81 -13.27
C TRP A 606 -27.97 9.25 -13.46
N GLY A 607 -27.02 9.44 -14.40
CA GLY A 607 -26.54 10.77 -14.77
C GLY A 607 -27.67 11.69 -15.25
N GLY A 608 -27.75 12.90 -14.72
CA GLY A 608 -28.77 13.89 -15.05
C GLY A 608 -30.10 13.72 -14.32
N LYS A 609 -30.28 12.64 -13.51
CA LYS A 609 -31.49 12.43 -12.71
C LYS A 609 -31.36 13.02 -11.31
N THR A 610 -32.47 13.45 -10.74
CA THR A 610 -32.55 13.94 -9.37
C THR A 610 -32.63 12.75 -8.38
N LEU A 611 -32.20 12.96 -7.13
CA LEU A 611 -32.32 11.97 -6.06
C LEU A 611 -33.79 11.54 -5.84
N LYS A 612 -34.75 12.44 -6.10
CA LYS A 612 -36.18 12.19 -6.00
C LYS A 612 -36.65 11.23 -7.09
N GLU A 613 -36.21 11.41 -8.34
CA GLU A 613 -36.55 10.53 -9.47
C GLU A 613 -35.94 9.14 -9.33
N LEU A 614 -34.83 9.01 -8.66
CA LEU A 614 -34.15 7.74 -8.44
C LEU A 614 -34.81 6.90 -7.33
N HIS A 615 -35.65 7.50 -6.49
CA HIS A 615 -36.37 6.81 -5.39
C HIS A 615 -35.48 5.90 -4.54
N LEU A 616 -34.26 6.36 -4.20
CA LEU A 616 -33.21 5.53 -3.59
C LEU A 616 -33.64 4.89 -2.28
N ARG A 617 -34.41 5.62 -1.46
CA ARG A 617 -34.91 5.13 -0.17
C ARG A 617 -35.98 4.05 -0.34
N GLU A 618 -36.85 4.19 -1.34
CA GLU A 618 -37.95 3.25 -1.61
C GLU A 618 -37.42 1.99 -2.31
N ARG A 619 -36.49 2.15 -3.26
CA ARG A 619 -35.94 1.04 -4.07
C ARG A 619 -34.93 0.21 -3.29
N PHE A 620 -34.06 0.85 -2.51
CA PHE A 620 -32.90 0.20 -1.90
C PHE A 620 -32.89 0.30 -0.37
N GLY A 621 -33.72 1.17 0.23
CA GLY A 621 -33.74 1.42 1.67
C GLY A 621 -32.53 2.19 2.18
N VAL A 622 -31.82 2.92 1.31
CA VAL A 622 -30.59 3.66 1.63
C VAL A 622 -30.86 5.16 1.71
N ASP A 623 -30.08 5.86 2.54
CA ASP A 623 -30.08 7.31 2.67
C ASP A 623 -28.79 7.93 2.14
N MET A 624 -28.90 9.07 1.42
CA MET A 624 -27.76 9.80 0.88
C MET A 624 -27.18 10.75 1.94
N SER A 625 -25.93 10.54 2.32
CA SER A 625 -25.23 11.39 3.30
C SER A 625 -24.56 12.60 2.65
N SER A 626 -23.84 12.38 1.56
CA SER A 626 -23.19 13.46 0.80
C SER A 626 -22.85 13.04 -0.61
N ILE A 627 -22.64 14.03 -1.48
CA ILE A 627 -22.15 13.88 -2.85
C ILE A 627 -20.86 14.70 -2.98
N MET A 628 -19.79 14.05 -3.43
CA MET A 628 -18.53 14.70 -3.79
C MET A 628 -18.50 14.89 -5.31
N ARG A 629 -18.44 16.13 -5.73
CA ARG A 629 -18.35 16.53 -7.15
C ARG A 629 -17.07 17.32 -7.38
N GLY A 630 -16.07 16.68 -7.95
CA GLY A 630 -14.72 17.27 -8.05
C GLY A 630 -14.17 17.62 -6.66
N SER A 631 -13.92 18.90 -6.41
CA SER A 631 -13.43 19.42 -5.12
C SER A 631 -14.56 19.90 -4.17
N GLN A 632 -15.83 19.87 -4.61
CA GLN A 632 -16.95 20.35 -3.82
C GLN A 632 -17.69 19.20 -3.16
N ARG A 633 -18.06 19.36 -1.89
CA ARG A 633 -18.87 18.43 -1.14
C ARG A 633 -20.24 19.00 -0.83
N LEU A 634 -21.28 18.31 -1.28
CA LEU A 634 -22.67 18.58 -0.98
C LEU A 634 -23.10 17.68 0.20
N ASN A 635 -23.20 18.23 1.40
CA ASN A 635 -23.66 17.49 2.58
C ASN A 635 -25.18 17.49 2.65
N ILE A 636 -25.76 16.32 2.97
CA ILE A 636 -27.21 16.11 3.10
C ILE A 636 -27.96 16.70 1.89
N PRO A 637 -27.72 16.13 0.67
CA PRO A 637 -28.35 16.63 -0.54
C PRO A 637 -29.88 16.48 -0.44
N ASN A 638 -30.59 17.46 -0.97
CA ASN A 638 -32.05 17.42 -1.03
C ASN A 638 -32.53 16.56 -2.23
N GLY A 639 -33.85 16.27 -2.27
CA GLY A 639 -34.42 15.44 -3.34
C GLY A 639 -34.25 15.98 -4.75
N ASP A 640 -34.07 17.29 -4.92
CA ASP A 640 -33.92 17.96 -6.23
C ASP A 640 -32.44 17.99 -6.68
N THR A 641 -31.52 17.44 -5.89
CA THR A 641 -30.10 17.36 -6.25
C THR A 641 -29.91 16.38 -7.38
N VAL A 642 -29.33 16.84 -8.49
CA VAL A 642 -29.00 16.02 -9.68
C VAL A 642 -27.68 15.29 -9.46
N ILE A 643 -27.61 14.02 -9.85
CA ILE A 643 -26.41 13.19 -9.89
C ILE A 643 -25.73 13.35 -11.24
N PHE A 644 -24.40 13.40 -11.27
CA PHE A 644 -23.61 13.44 -12.49
C PHE A 644 -22.61 12.29 -12.55
N PRO A 645 -22.23 11.83 -13.74
CA PRO A 645 -21.12 10.91 -13.92
C PRO A 645 -19.85 11.42 -13.23
N GLY A 646 -19.11 10.53 -12.56
CA GLY A 646 -17.93 10.89 -11.79
C GLY A 646 -18.21 11.46 -10.39
N ASP A 647 -19.48 11.67 -10.00
CA ASP A 647 -19.83 12.00 -8.61
C ASP A 647 -19.50 10.82 -7.69
N LYS A 648 -18.99 11.11 -6.49
CA LYS A 648 -18.83 10.11 -5.42
C LYS A 648 -19.99 10.25 -4.44
N LEU A 649 -20.83 9.23 -4.41
CA LEU A 649 -22.02 9.17 -3.57
C LEU A 649 -21.66 8.54 -2.23
N GLN A 650 -21.94 9.21 -1.13
CA GLN A 650 -21.79 8.66 0.19
C GLN A 650 -23.16 8.24 0.73
N VAL A 651 -23.34 6.94 0.90
CA VAL A 651 -24.65 6.30 1.13
C VAL A 651 -24.66 5.59 2.49
N ILE A 652 -25.77 5.68 3.21
CA ILE A 652 -26.00 5.05 4.51
C ILE A 652 -26.98 3.90 4.34
N GLY A 653 -26.63 2.72 4.83
CA GLY A 653 -27.48 1.54 4.80
C GLY A 653 -26.86 0.34 5.50
N ASN A 654 -27.60 -0.77 5.59
CA ASN A 654 -27.02 -2.05 5.99
C ASN A 654 -26.34 -2.76 4.80
N ASP A 655 -25.60 -3.85 5.07
CA ASP A 655 -24.86 -4.60 4.06
C ASP A 655 -25.73 -5.03 2.86
N ASP A 656 -26.94 -5.52 3.10
CA ASP A 656 -27.85 -6.00 2.04
C ASP A 656 -28.39 -4.84 1.20
N GLN A 657 -28.69 -3.69 1.83
CA GLN A 657 -29.15 -2.49 1.16
C GLN A 657 -28.05 -1.86 0.29
N LEU A 658 -26.84 -1.76 0.82
CA LEU A 658 -25.68 -1.21 0.09
C LEU A 658 -25.27 -2.12 -1.07
N GLN A 659 -25.40 -3.45 -0.93
CA GLN A 659 -25.13 -4.37 -2.02
C GLN A 659 -26.15 -4.24 -3.17
N LYS A 660 -27.46 -4.12 -2.84
CA LYS A 660 -28.51 -3.87 -3.86
C LYS A 660 -28.26 -2.55 -4.58
N PHE A 661 -27.89 -1.51 -3.83
CA PHE A 661 -27.56 -0.20 -4.38
C PHE A 661 -26.34 -0.27 -5.31
N ALA A 662 -25.24 -0.92 -4.88
CA ALA A 662 -24.04 -1.11 -5.70
C ALA A 662 -24.33 -1.86 -6.98
N THR A 663 -25.11 -2.95 -6.90
CA THR A 663 -25.47 -3.77 -8.06
C THR A 663 -26.31 -2.95 -9.03
N ALA A 664 -27.30 -2.20 -8.57
CA ALA A 664 -28.12 -1.35 -9.43
C ALA A 664 -27.28 -0.25 -10.10
N LEU A 665 -26.38 0.41 -9.36
CA LEU A 665 -25.52 1.46 -9.90
C LEU A 665 -24.58 0.93 -10.99
N SER A 666 -24.10 -0.31 -10.88
CA SER A 666 -23.22 -0.95 -11.85
C SER A 666 -23.93 -1.62 -13.03
N THR A 667 -25.24 -1.91 -12.92
CA THR A 667 -26.03 -2.58 -13.98
C THR A 667 -26.91 -1.61 -14.76
N ASP A 668 -27.32 -0.49 -14.14
CA ASP A 668 -28.14 0.54 -14.79
C ASP A 668 -27.25 1.45 -15.65
N LEU A 669 -26.56 0.85 -16.65
CA LEU A 669 -25.73 1.57 -17.61
C LEU A 669 -26.57 1.97 -18.82
N ILE A 670 -26.17 3.05 -19.49
CA ILE A 670 -26.72 3.44 -20.77
C ILE A 670 -26.25 2.40 -21.79
N PRO A 671 -27.15 1.77 -22.60
CA PRO A 671 -26.71 0.88 -23.65
C PRO A 671 -25.73 1.62 -24.57
N GLU A 672 -24.62 0.99 -24.95
CA GLU A 672 -23.71 1.51 -25.96
C GLU A 672 -24.49 1.74 -27.25
N ASP A 673 -24.91 2.97 -27.50
CA ASP A 673 -25.56 3.35 -28.72
C ASP A 673 -24.45 3.73 -29.71
N LEU A 674 -24.20 2.85 -30.70
CA LEU A 674 -23.25 3.05 -31.78
C LEU A 674 -23.49 4.37 -32.55
N GLU A 675 -24.68 4.97 -32.41
CA GLU A 675 -24.98 6.29 -32.98
C GLU A 675 -24.41 7.46 -32.16
N ILE A 676 -24.19 7.29 -30.84
CA ILE A 676 -23.59 8.33 -29.99
C ILE A 676 -22.09 8.49 -30.31
N GLU A 677 -21.36 7.42 -30.60
CA GLU A 677 -19.96 7.50 -31.06
C GLU A 677 -19.81 8.25 -32.40
N LYS A 678 -20.84 8.25 -33.26
CA LYS A 678 -20.84 8.99 -34.53
C LYS A 678 -21.05 10.50 -34.35
N ARG A 679 -21.42 10.97 -33.15
CA ARG A 679 -21.67 12.37 -32.82
C ARG A 679 -20.49 13.06 -32.15
N GLU A 680 -19.29 12.53 -32.30
CA GLU A 680 -18.08 13.23 -31.84
C GLU A 680 -17.95 14.58 -32.52
N MET A 681 -17.75 15.62 -31.70
CA MET A 681 -17.44 16.96 -32.18
C MET A 681 -16.04 16.98 -32.78
N LYS A 682 -15.94 17.31 -34.07
CA LYS A 682 -14.66 17.41 -34.77
C LYS A 682 -14.32 18.83 -35.11
N LEU A 683 -13.03 19.13 -35.12
CA LEU A 683 -12.50 20.41 -35.57
C LEU A 683 -12.05 20.28 -37.03
N ARG A 684 -12.55 21.17 -37.90
CA ARG A 684 -12.18 21.23 -39.33
C ARG A 684 -11.83 22.65 -39.74
N GLN A 685 -11.00 22.73 -40.78
CA GLN A 685 -10.70 24.01 -41.46
C GLN A 685 -11.60 24.18 -42.66
N LEU A 686 -12.22 25.36 -42.77
CA LEU A 686 -13.04 25.76 -43.91
C LEU A 686 -12.42 26.97 -44.61
N ILE A 687 -12.02 26.83 -45.85
CA ILE A 687 -11.43 27.92 -46.64
C ILE A 687 -12.57 28.62 -47.41
N ILE A 688 -12.75 29.94 -47.18
CA ILE A 688 -13.76 30.71 -47.83
C ILE A 688 -13.33 30.95 -49.28
N SER A 689 -13.98 30.31 -50.21
CA SER A 689 -13.80 30.56 -51.66
C SER A 689 -14.61 31.79 -52.11
N GLY A 690 -14.25 32.38 -53.22
CA GLY A 690 -15.02 33.50 -53.78
C GLY A 690 -16.45 33.14 -54.23
N LYS A 691 -16.79 31.86 -54.32
CA LYS A 691 -18.14 31.32 -54.64
C LYS A 691 -18.84 30.81 -53.39
N SER A 692 -18.22 30.85 -52.24
CA SER A 692 -18.78 30.35 -50.98
C SER A 692 -20.03 31.15 -50.58
N GLU A 693 -21.05 30.44 -50.09
CA GLU A 693 -22.26 31.07 -49.53
C GLU A 693 -21.93 32.00 -48.34
N PHE A 694 -20.78 31.86 -47.71
CA PHE A 694 -20.36 32.60 -46.54
C PHE A 694 -19.52 33.83 -46.87
N CYS A 695 -19.02 33.97 -48.09
CA CYS A 695 -18.22 35.11 -48.53
C CYS A 695 -19.03 36.41 -48.49
N GLY A 696 -18.51 37.44 -47.78
CA GLY A 696 -19.19 38.72 -47.63
C GLY A 696 -20.26 38.79 -46.54
N LYS A 697 -20.56 37.68 -45.86
CA LYS A 697 -21.47 37.64 -44.71
C LYS A 697 -20.70 37.78 -43.41
N SER A 698 -21.30 38.37 -42.38
CA SER A 698 -20.75 38.38 -41.03
C SER A 698 -20.94 36.99 -40.37
N LEU A 699 -20.21 36.75 -39.26
CA LEU A 699 -20.36 35.54 -38.49
C LEU A 699 -21.84 35.30 -38.09
N LEU A 700 -22.55 36.34 -37.75
CA LEU A 700 -23.94 36.31 -37.33
C LEU A 700 -24.88 36.02 -38.52
N GLU A 701 -24.62 36.59 -39.69
CA GLU A 701 -25.43 36.42 -40.91
C GLU A 701 -25.12 35.11 -41.64
N SER A 702 -23.97 34.49 -41.35
CA SER A 702 -23.55 33.22 -41.98
C SER A 702 -24.48 32.06 -41.66
N GLY A 703 -25.14 32.10 -40.50
CA GLY A 703 -26.01 31.05 -40.02
C GLY A 703 -25.27 29.74 -39.68
N ILE A 704 -23.96 29.75 -39.57
CA ILE A 704 -23.14 28.54 -39.29
C ILE A 704 -23.62 27.85 -38.02
N ARG A 705 -23.99 28.63 -37.01
CA ARG A 705 -24.49 28.07 -35.75
C ARG A 705 -25.91 27.60 -35.83
N ASP A 706 -26.80 28.42 -36.39
CA ASP A 706 -28.26 28.16 -36.34
C ASP A 706 -28.76 27.21 -37.42
N LYS A 707 -28.12 27.20 -38.59
CA LYS A 707 -28.54 26.36 -39.73
C LYS A 707 -27.75 25.05 -39.79
N TYR A 708 -26.50 25.07 -39.36
CA TYR A 708 -25.57 23.93 -39.51
C TYR A 708 -25.13 23.33 -38.19
N ASN A 709 -25.61 23.85 -37.06
CA ASN A 709 -25.23 23.39 -35.72
C ASN A 709 -23.71 23.28 -35.50
N CYS A 710 -22.94 24.22 -36.11
CA CYS A 710 -21.50 24.28 -36.05
C CYS A 710 -21.05 25.59 -35.41
N MET A 711 -19.89 25.59 -34.76
CA MET A 711 -19.35 26.74 -34.09
C MET A 711 -18.00 27.14 -34.68
N VAL A 712 -17.83 28.42 -35.03
CA VAL A 712 -16.54 28.99 -35.45
C VAL A 712 -15.72 29.31 -34.20
N VAL A 713 -14.56 28.69 -34.06
CA VAL A 713 -13.66 28.84 -32.89
C VAL A 713 -12.42 29.65 -33.21
N GLY A 714 -12.11 29.87 -34.49
CA GLY A 714 -10.97 30.64 -34.94
C GLY A 714 -11.09 31.09 -36.37
N LEU A 715 -10.39 32.17 -36.73
CA LEU A 715 -10.27 32.73 -38.07
C LEU A 715 -8.81 33.03 -38.35
N GLU A 716 -8.28 32.57 -39.48
CA GLU A 716 -6.97 32.96 -40.00
C GLU A 716 -7.15 33.92 -41.19
N GLU A 717 -6.59 35.11 -41.09
CA GLU A 717 -6.50 36.09 -42.17
C GLU A 717 -5.02 36.31 -42.54
N GLY A 718 -4.57 35.67 -43.61
CA GLY A 718 -3.16 35.71 -44.02
C GLY A 718 -2.22 34.98 -43.01
N GLN A 719 -1.45 35.74 -42.23
CA GLN A 719 -0.57 35.19 -41.18
C GLN A 719 -1.06 35.44 -39.73
N GLU A 720 -2.21 36.10 -39.55
CA GLU A 720 -2.76 36.40 -38.23
C GLU A 720 -3.86 35.41 -37.85
N ASN A 721 -3.67 34.77 -36.66
CA ASN A 721 -4.66 33.90 -36.07
C ASN A 721 -5.54 34.64 -35.06
N LEU A 722 -6.83 34.83 -35.38
CA LEU A 722 -7.79 35.48 -34.52
C LEU A 722 -8.65 34.43 -33.76
N THR A 723 -8.38 34.28 -32.49
CA THR A 723 -9.17 33.40 -31.59
C THR A 723 -10.42 34.09 -31.03
N LYS A 724 -10.54 35.41 -31.12
CA LYS A 724 -11.72 36.18 -30.73
C LYS A 724 -12.28 36.88 -31.98
N ILE A 725 -13.31 36.30 -32.57
CA ILE A 725 -13.96 36.82 -33.77
C ILE A 725 -15.15 37.66 -33.34
N ALA A 726 -15.15 38.94 -33.76
CA ALA A 726 -16.29 39.82 -33.51
C ALA A 726 -17.52 39.31 -34.33
N PRO A 727 -18.71 39.22 -33.73
CA PRO A 727 -19.91 38.70 -34.42
C PRO A 727 -20.27 39.41 -35.71
N THR A 728 -19.90 40.68 -35.83
CA THR A 728 -20.14 41.56 -36.98
C THR A 728 -19.05 41.49 -38.05
N ARG A 729 -17.96 40.74 -37.84
CA ARG A 729 -16.89 40.61 -38.82
C ARG A 729 -17.35 39.83 -40.05
N THR A 730 -17.17 40.40 -41.23
CA THR A 730 -17.49 39.77 -42.51
C THR A 730 -16.34 38.89 -43.01
N PHE A 731 -16.68 37.74 -43.52
CA PHE A 731 -15.73 36.80 -44.09
C PHE A 731 -15.30 37.21 -45.49
N LYS A 732 -14.00 37.14 -45.75
CA LYS A 732 -13.39 37.48 -47.04
C LYS A 732 -12.93 36.24 -47.78
N LYS A 733 -12.76 36.37 -49.09
CA LYS A 733 -12.15 35.34 -49.91
C LYS A 733 -10.73 35.06 -49.43
N GLY A 734 -10.42 33.82 -49.09
CA GLY A 734 -9.14 33.34 -48.60
C GLY A 734 -9.04 33.23 -47.08
N ASP A 735 -10.07 33.66 -46.34
CA ASP A 735 -10.13 33.41 -44.88
C ASP A 735 -10.27 31.94 -44.61
N ILE A 736 -9.55 31.46 -43.56
CA ILE A 736 -9.63 30.07 -43.07
C ILE A 736 -10.38 30.11 -41.75
N LEU A 737 -11.56 29.48 -41.72
CA LEU A 737 -12.36 29.32 -40.52
C LEU A 737 -12.06 27.97 -39.85
N TRP A 738 -11.82 27.99 -38.56
CA TRP A 738 -11.78 26.82 -37.74
C TRP A 738 -13.16 26.55 -37.15
N ILE A 739 -13.78 25.46 -37.57
CA ILE A 739 -15.17 25.12 -37.24
C ILE A 739 -15.22 23.82 -36.47
N VAL A 740 -16.00 23.82 -35.39
CA VAL A 740 -16.30 22.63 -34.56
C VAL A 740 -17.77 22.27 -34.78
N GLY A 741 -18.02 20.99 -35.02
CA GLY A 741 -19.36 20.44 -35.19
C GLY A 741 -19.32 18.91 -35.33
N GLU A 742 -20.49 18.29 -35.41
CA GLU A 742 -20.59 16.86 -35.76
C GLU A 742 -20.14 16.63 -37.21
N GLU A 743 -19.55 15.46 -37.51
CA GLU A 743 -19.00 15.16 -38.82
C GLU A 743 -20.04 15.34 -39.94
N SER A 744 -21.29 14.93 -39.68
CA SER A 744 -22.43 15.07 -40.64
C SER A 744 -22.77 16.53 -40.95
N ASP A 745 -22.63 17.42 -39.97
CA ASP A 745 -22.96 18.83 -40.11
C ASP A 745 -21.79 19.62 -40.75
N LEU A 746 -20.56 19.19 -40.39
CA LEU A 746 -19.34 19.70 -41.02
C LEU A 746 -19.28 19.37 -42.50
N GLN A 747 -19.69 18.18 -42.94
CA GLN A 747 -19.77 17.83 -44.35
C GLN A 747 -20.74 18.70 -45.12
N LYS A 748 -21.92 18.99 -44.56
CA LYS A 748 -22.90 19.89 -45.15
C LYS A 748 -22.36 21.33 -45.37
N ILE A 749 -21.56 21.81 -44.44
CA ILE A 749 -20.91 23.12 -44.55
C ILE A 749 -19.81 23.09 -45.61
N MET A 750 -18.98 22.04 -45.63
CA MET A 750 -17.86 21.93 -46.55
C MET A 750 -18.33 21.83 -48.04
N GLU A 751 -19.50 21.27 -48.31
CA GLU A 751 -20.09 21.23 -49.65
C GLU A 751 -20.56 22.61 -50.16
N ARG A 752 -20.76 23.58 -49.26
CA ARG A 752 -21.23 24.93 -49.60
C ARG A 752 -20.17 26.05 -49.44
N ALA A 753 -18.96 25.68 -49.04
CA ALA A 753 -17.80 26.55 -48.89
C ALA A 753 -17.05 26.71 -50.22
#